data_e19c520de5ca604acf1c2b277834e271
#
_entry.id   e19c520de5ca604acf1c2b277834e271
#
_cell.length_a   1.000
_cell.length_b   1.000
_cell.length_c   1.000
_cell.angle_alpha   90.00
_cell.angle_beta   90.00
_cell.angle_gamma   90.00
#
_symmetry.space_group_name_H-M   'P 1'
#
loop_
_entity.id
_entity.type
_entity.pdbx_description
1 polymer ?
#
loop_
_entity_poly.entity_id
_entity_poly.type
_entity_poly.pdbx_seq_one_letter_code
_entity_poly.pdbx_strand_id
1 'polypeptide(L)'
;MNIYRIIKGLFILCFLFTGTNIEASVINGKITDKEGNPIIASIHMSESRMGVLSNTEGFYQLNISSGTYNIDFLYPGYRTKNIHIEVKEDTTYVVDIVMDKDLFSIPSYIRENNKDQSGLNKITQIAQQEIYNRNALKNVKAEIYSKGSANPQNIYPLLRKAMKYTPFVFLNTHTNIFAEYIDRTEYTYPDKFSRRVEDINGNIPDPEILVKILDEMREALFLSKDQLFITPFTINTLKFYHYYYEGSTVNDKGEPISKIRIKAKYNDAALFNGYIYINEHDWIIEQIDVSNLFYTIRVSWMKVNDRNIYLPGTIMVKNKVRVKGVNLNFNLYSSNKYIQITMLDKGSPIVQYKPFSAIDTYISSESQKDSTFWADKRHFPLTQSESHYLSFQNPDTTEIKTGKKTKTLLKKVFSKKQIKTNSGKGILTFNGLSFSLLEYNFVDGFVIGQHVHYKVDTDLGQSYEVNPYIYYLTGRHRFNGGVELIRNYKVGKITLSVGTETADFNPMGNRGGNTLSSVLWGRNSSFFYQKDFVKINNDLFINKNIKLITGFTLQKRNGLENSSDFSILGKKEDIKPNIYSNALFDKTAYWLGLEYAMDNKTTFRAEYEEAFGNWQRDNSRYRKLKAFVNRQKTLDIFSEYQYFFEGGTFLGDNNAHFADYNHFNASDSYVSAGSPFASYMLLDSYAASTNDFWFDFKINYTNKYLLIKRIPFFQLFPFTESLHFKSLYTPQIKHHIELGYSVNFTHHINFGIFCSVNNLNNFEKIALRFSYNLQAFKAELPKF
;
A
#
# COMPACT_ATOMS: atom_id res chain seq x y z
N MET A 1 45.03 51.33 -19.76
CA MET A 1 45.62 50.12 -19.21
C MET A 1 44.58 49.02 -19.30
N ASN A 2 44.58 48.46 -20.30
CA ASN A 2 44.87 47.17 -20.93
C ASN A 2 43.62 46.29 -21.14
N ILE A 3 42.78 46.73 -22.09
CA ILE A 3 41.76 45.86 -22.73
C ILE A 3 42.43 44.62 -23.35
N TYR A 4 43.69 44.71 -23.80
CA TYR A 4 44.47 43.60 -24.36
C TYR A 4 44.83 42.48 -23.35
N ARG A 5 44.88 42.78 -22.05
CA ARG A 5 45.08 41.76 -20.99
C ARG A 5 43.78 41.04 -20.62
N ILE A 6 42.63 41.68 -20.72
CA ILE A 6 41.35 41.08 -20.46
C ILE A 6 40.97 40.14 -21.61
N ILE A 7 41.23 40.52 -22.86
CA ILE A 7 40.95 39.69 -24.05
C ILE A 7 41.88 38.45 -24.05
N LYS A 8 43.19 38.60 -23.66
CA LYS A 8 44.07 37.42 -23.49
C LYS A 8 43.65 36.51 -22.35
N GLY A 9 43.14 37.03 -21.24
CA GLY A 9 42.59 36.27 -20.15
C GLY A 9 41.30 35.50 -20.54
N LEU A 10 40.42 36.11 -21.32
CA LEU A 10 39.22 35.45 -21.85
C LEU A 10 39.54 34.38 -22.91
N PHE A 11 40.59 34.58 -23.75
CA PHE A 11 41.01 33.59 -24.73
C PHE A 11 41.69 32.37 -24.07
N ILE A 12 42.41 32.57 -22.96
CA ILE A 12 42.99 31.45 -22.17
C ILE A 12 41.89 30.72 -21.38
N LEU A 13 40.87 31.44 -20.93
CA LEU A 13 39.71 30.82 -20.28
C LEU A 13 38.82 30.00 -21.25
N CYS A 14 38.68 30.47 -22.52
CA CYS A 14 37.99 29.70 -23.56
C CYS A 14 38.75 28.44 -24.01
N PHE A 15 40.09 28.42 -23.91
CA PHE A 15 40.86 27.21 -24.23
C PHE A 15 40.90 26.18 -23.07
N LEU A 16 40.47 26.57 -21.85
CA LEU A 16 40.33 25.65 -20.72
C LEU A 16 38.94 24.99 -20.66
N PHE A 17 38.00 25.37 -21.54
CA PHE A 17 36.70 24.77 -21.71
C PHE A 17 36.52 24.04 -23.06
N THR A 18 37.58 23.60 -23.70
CA THR A 18 37.47 22.46 -24.61
C THR A 18 37.24 21.25 -23.76
N GLY A 19 35.97 21.01 -23.41
CA GLY A 19 35.53 19.74 -22.87
C GLY A 19 36.02 18.69 -23.85
N THR A 20 36.96 17.87 -23.42
CA THR A 20 37.26 16.62 -24.08
C THR A 20 35.97 15.84 -24.07
N ASN A 21 35.28 15.75 -25.22
CA ASN A 21 34.30 14.71 -25.44
C ASN A 21 35.07 13.41 -25.24
N ILE A 22 34.95 12.80 -24.08
CA ILE A 22 35.45 11.45 -23.83
C ILE A 22 34.49 10.57 -24.63
N GLU A 23 34.87 10.22 -25.86
CA GLU A 23 34.13 9.26 -26.65
C GLU A 23 34.23 7.92 -25.94
N ALA A 24 33.07 7.38 -25.55
CA ALA A 24 32.99 6.11 -24.82
C ALA A 24 33.29 4.96 -25.80
N SER A 25 34.19 4.08 -25.40
CA SER A 25 34.42 2.83 -26.12
C SER A 25 33.28 1.84 -25.93
N VAL A 26 33.09 0.97 -26.91
CA VAL A 26 31.95 0.03 -26.94
C VAL A 26 32.47 -1.40 -26.90
N ILE A 27 32.00 -2.20 -25.96
CA ILE A 27 32.12 -3.66 -26.01
C ILE A 27 30.75 -4.24 -26.33
N ASN A 28 30.63 -4.99 -27.40
CA ASN A 28 29.41 -5.68 -27.78
C ASN A 28 29.69 -7.15 -28.11
N GLY A 29 28.63 -7.95 -28.16
CA GLY A 29 28.73 -9.35 -28.53
C GLY A 29 27.45 -10.12 -28.27
N LYS A 30 27.53 -11.42 -28.43
CA LYS A 30 26.41 -12.35 -28.24
C LYS A 30 26.75 -13.38 -27.17
N ILE A 31 25.81 -13.68 -26.29
CA ILE A 31 25.93 -14.70 -25.25
C ILE A 31 25.05 -15.87 -25.61
N THR A 32 25.65 -17.07 -25.72
CA THR A 32 24.96 -18.31 -26.06
C THR A 32 25.40 -19.46 -25.13
N ASP A 33 24.60 -20.53 -25.13
CA ASP A 33 25.07 -21.83 -24.63
C ASP A 33 25.85 -22.59 -25.70
N LYS A 34 26.33 -23.80 -25.36
CA LYS A 34 27.06 -24.67 -26.28
C LYS A 34 26.22 -25.14 -27.48
N GLU A 35 24.90 -25.16 -27.32
CA GLU A 35 23.93 -25.50 -28.35
C GLU A 35 23.59 -24.30 -29.25
N GLY A 36 24.15 -23.12 -29.00
CA GLY A 36 23.91 -21.88 -29.74
C GLY A 36 22.63 -21.12 -29.34
N ASN A 37 21.94 -21.55 -28.28
CA ASN A 37 20.75 -20.84 -27.80
C ASN A 37 21.14 -19.54 -27.10
N PRO A 38 20.42 -18.42 -27.33
CA PRO A 38 20.72 -17.15 -26.69
C PRO A 38 20.42 -17.19 -25.19
N ILE A 39 21.27 -16.57 -24.41
CA ILE A 39 21.16 -16.47 -22.95
C ILE A 39 20.97 -15.02 -22.53
N ILE A 40 19.96 -14.75 -21.67
CA ILE A 40 19.77 -13.45 -21.02
C ILE A 40 20.65 -13.44 -19.76
N ALA A 41 21.94 -13.19 -19.93
CA ALA A 41 22.90 -13.20 -18.84
C ALA A 41 22.98 -11.84 -18.12
N SER A 42 23.32 -11.89 -16.85
CA SER A 42 23.77 -10.71 -16.09
C SER A 42 25.25 -10.49 -16.35
N ILE A 43 25.66 -9.26 -16.58
CA ILE A 43 27.02 -8.85 -16.89
C ILE A 43 27.42 -7.82 -15.83
N HIS A 44 28.44 -8.14 -15.05
CA HIS A 44 28.88 -7.28 -13.95
C HIS A 44 30.29 -6.71 -14.19
N MET A 45 30.40 -5.42 -13.99
CA MET A 45 31.65 -4.67 -14.06
C MET A 45 31.88 -3.98 -12.71
N SER A 46 32.69 -4.58 -11.84
CA SER A 46 32.93 -4.07 -10.48
C SER A 46 33.62 -2.70 -10.48
N GLU A 47 34.55 -2.46 -11.42
CA GLU A 47 35.31 -1.22 -11.55
C GLU A 47 34.39 -0.04 -11.87
N SER A 48 33.40 -0.23 -12.74
CA SER A 48 32.40 0.79 -13.07
C SER A 48 31.15 0.74 -12.17
N ARG A 49 31.06 -0.24 -11.26
CA ARG A 49 29.90 -0.48 -10.37
C ARG A 49 28.58 -0.60 -11.13
N MET A 50 28.64 -1.26 -12.27
CA MET A 50 27.53 -1.38 -13.19
C MET A 50 27.21 -2.84 -13.49
N GLY A 51 25.91 -3.18 -13.35
CA GLY A 51 25.36 -4.46 -13.79
C GLY A 51 24.46 -4.25 -14.99
N VAL A 52 24.64 -5.04 -16.04
CA VAL A 52 23.93 -4.96 -17.31
C VAL A 52 23.29 -6.32 -17.65
N LEU A 53 22.31 -6.37 -18.53
CA LEU A 53 21.72 -7.61 -19.07
C LEU A 53 22.00 -7.73 -20.56
N SER A 54 22.15 -8.95 -21.07
CA SER A 54 21.93 -9.18 -22.49
C SER A 54 20.42 -9.18 -22.78
N ASN A 55 20.04 -8.91 -24.02
CA ASN A 55 18.64 -8.95 -24.43
C ASN A 55 18.15 -10.41 -24.67
N THR A 56 16.89 -10.60 -25.05
CA THR A 56 16.30 -11.92 -25.29
C THR A 56 16.91 -12.68 -26.46
N GLU A 57 17.65 -12.00 -27.33
CA GLU A 57 18.37 -12.57 -28.47
C GLU A 57 19.85 -12.87 -28.12
N GLY A 58 20.24 -12.60 -26.85
CA GLY A 58 21.58 -12.82 -26.33
C GLY A 58 22.55 -11.68 -26.58
N PHE A 59 22.16 -10.60 -27.27
CA PHE A 59 23.06 -9.47 -27.54
C PHE A 59 23.23 -8.57 -26.32
N TYR A 60 24.45 -8.06 -26.14
CA TYR A 60 24.80 -7.08 -25.12
C TYR A 60 25.66 -5.96 -25.70
N GLN A 61 25.64 -4.83 -25.04
CA GLN A 61 26.47 -3.66 -25.34
C GLN A 61 26.85 -2.96 -24.05
N LEU A 62 28.13 -2.62 -23.90
CA LEU A 62 28.69 -1.90 -22.75
C LEU A 62 29.36 -0.64 -23.29
N ASN A 63 28.84 0.52 -22.86
CA ASN A 63 29.45 1.83 -23.14
C ASN A 63 30.32 2.20 -21.93
N ILE A 64 31.65 2.15 -22.08
CA ILE A 64 32.60 2.30 -20.98
C ILE A 64 33.78 3.19 -21.39
N SER A 65 34.41 3.82 -20.40
CA SER A 65 35.64 4.60 -20.62
C SER A 65 36.83 3.69 -20.86
N SER A 66 37.91 4.26 -21.36
CA SER A 66 39.20 3.54 -21.43
C SER A 66 39.66 3.10 -20.03
N GLY A 67 40.24 1.92 -19.95
CA GLY A 67 40.68 1.32 -18.69
C GLY A 67 40.74 -0.20 -18.75
N THR A 68 41.08 -0.81 -17.62
CA THR A 68 41.15 -2.27 -17.48
C THR A 68 39.94 -2.77 -16.68
N TYR A 69 39.25 -3.77 -17.22
CA TYR A 69 38.01 -4.28 -16.65
C TYR A 69 38.05 -5.80 -16.49
N ASN A 70 37.52 -6.26 -15.34
CA ASN A 70 37.12 -7.65 -15.13
C ASN A 70 35.61 -7.75 -15.26
N ILE A 71 35.17 -8.48 -16.26
CA ILE A 71 33.74 -8.60 -16.61
C ILE A 71 33.27 -10.00 -16.30
N ASP A 72 32.30 -10.12 -15.40
CA ASP A 72 31.67 -11.38 -15.02
C ASP A 72 30.36 -11.56 -15.78
N PHE A 73 30.18 -12.71 -16.43
CA PHE A 73 28.95 -13.14 -17.10
C PHE A 73 28.30 -14.24 -16.28
N LEU A 74 27.06 -13.99 -15.81
CA LEU A 74 26.35 -14.85 -14.88
C LEU A 74 24.98 -15.25 -15.44
N TYR A 75 24.66 -16.53 -15.32
CA TYR A 75 23.32 -17.04 -15.59
C TYR A 75 23.03 -18.24 -14.67
N PRO A 76 21.84 -18.32 -14.04
CA PRO A 76 21.51 -19.39 -13.10
C PRO A 76 21.69 -20.79 -13.70
N GLY A 77 22.51 -21.62 -13.04
CA GLY A 77 22.79 -22.99 -13.49
C GLY A 77 23.92 -23.12 -14.53
N TYR A 78 24.58 -22.03 -14.85
CA TYR A 78 25.76 -22.00 -15.70
C TYR A 78 26.97 -21.51 -14.91
N ARG A 79 28.17 -21.92 -15.31
CA ARG A 79 29.41 -21.48 -14.70
C ARG A 79 29.62 -19.99 -15.01
N THR A 80 29.90 -19.22 -13.97
CA THR A 80 30.23 -17.79 -14.11
C THR A 80 31.51 -17.67 -14.94
N LYS A 81 31.42 -16.96 -16.06
CA LYS A 81 32.53 -16.71 -16.98
C LYS A 81 33.14 -15.36 -16.66
N ASN A 82 34.45 -15.31 -16.47
CA ASN A 82 35.20 -14.07 -16.27
C ASN A 82 36.05 -13.76 -17.48
N ILE A 83 36.08 -12.51 -17.93
CA ILE A 83 37.01 -12.00 -18.91
C ILE A 83 37.76 -10.79 -18.37
N HIS A 84 39.04 -10.70 -18.70
CA HIS A 84 39.90 -9.56 -18.43
C HIS A 84 40.19 -8.82 -19.73
N ILE A 85 39.88 -7.54 -19.83
CA ILE A 85 39.98 -6.76 -21.06
C ILE A 85 40.55 -5.36 -20.77
N GLU A 86 41.55 -4.95 -21.58
CA GLU A 86 42.02 -3.58 -21.62
C GLU A 86 41.33 -2.81 -22.74
N VAL A 87 40.59 -1.77 -22.39
CA VAL A 87 39.82 -0.96 -23.30
C VAL A 87 40.56 0.34 -23.62
N LYS A 88 40.81 0.59 -24.89
CA LYS A 88 41.42 1.84 -25.40
C LYS A 88 40.28 2.82 -25.74
N GLU A 89 40.62 4.12 -25.81
CA GLU A 89 39.68 5.16 -26.17
C GLU A 89 39.15 4.95 -27.61
N ASP A 90 37.88 5.33 -27.84
CA ASP A 90 37.20 5.31 -29.14
C ASP A 90 37.34 3.99 -29.92
N THR A 91 37.24 2.87 -29.22
CA THR A 91 37.43 1.55 -29.83
C THR A 91 36.19 0.68 -29.61
N THR A 92 35.78 -0.03 -30.65
CA THR A 92 34.72 -1.04 -30.57
C THR A 92 35.34 -2.45 -30.50
N TYR A 93 34.95 -3.20 -29.47
CA TYR A 93 35.34 -4.60 -29.28
C TYR A 93 34.14 -5.50 -29.49
N VAL A 94 34.31 -6.60 -30.24
CA VAL A 94 33.29 -7.64 -30.39
C VAL A 94 33.76 -8.86 -29.61
N VAL A 95 33.01 -9.24 -28.57
CA VAL A 95 33.37 -10.34 -27.67
C VAL A 95 32.16 -11.25 -27.49
N ASP A 96 32.15 -12.36 -28.19
CA ASP A 96 31.12 -13.38 -28.05
C ASP A 96 31.43 -14.32 -26.90
N ILE A 97 30.42 -14.66 -26.10
CA ILE A 97 30.55 -15.49 -24.90
C ILE A 97 29.73 -16.78 -25.06
N VAL A 98 30.39 -17.92 -24.89
CA VAL A 98 29.75 -19.22 -24.75
C VAL A 98 29.79 -19.64 -23.29
N MET A 99 28.61 -19.85 -22.70
CA MET A 99 28.46 -20.26 -21.31
C MET A 99 28.28 -21.77 -21.18
N ASP A 100 28.95 -22.36 -20.19
CA ASP A 100 28.90 -23.79 -19.88
C ASP A 100 27.91 -24.06 -18.75
N LYS A 101 27.06 -25.11 -18.90
CA LYS A 101 26.22 -25.59 -17.80
C LYS A 101 27.08 -26.07 -16.64
N ASP A 102 26.71 -25.65 -15.46
CA ASP A 102 27.48 -25.97 -14.25
C ASP A 102 27.07 -27.33 -13.66
N LEU A 103 28.05 -28.07 -13.17
CA LEU A 103 27.86 -29.40 -12.56
C LEU A 103 28.03 -29.25 -11.04
N PHE A 104 26.93 -29.19 -10.33
CA PHE A 104 26.92 -29.17 -8.87
C PHE A 104 27.04 -30.60 -8.32
N SER A 105 27.96 -30.80 -7.38
CA SER A 105 28.17 -32.08 -6.71
C SER A 105 27.84 -31.99 -5.22
N ILE A 106 27.13 -33.01 -4.71
CA ILE A 106 26.83 -33.12 -3.27
C ILE A 106 27.93 -33.98 -2.63
N PRO A 107 28.62 -33.49 -1.58
CA PRO A 107 29.58 -34.28 -0.82
C PRO A 107 28.93 -35.54 -0.24
N SER A 108 29.70 -36.66 -0.20
CA SER A 108 29.17 -37.98 0.20
C SER A 108 28.61 -37.98 1.62
N TYR A 109 29.25 -37.28 2.56
CA TYR A 109 28.79 -37.18 3.96
C TYR A 109 27.42 -36.52 4.14
N ILE A 110 26.97 -35.67 3.19
CA ILE A 110 25.66 -35.06 3.22
C ILE A 110 24.58 -36.01 2.70
N ARG A 111 24.90 -36.87 1.72
CA ARG A 111 23.97 -37.86 1.16
C ARG A 111 23.51 -38.91 2.16
N GLU A 112 24.31 -39.22 3.16
CA GLU A 112 24.05 -40.25 4.16
C GLU A 112 23.16 -39.74 5.31
N ASN A 113 22.94 -38.44 5.45
CA ASN A 113 22.20 -37.86 6.57
C ASN A 113 20.79 -37.39 6.15
N ASN A 114 19.79 -38.20 6.51
CA ASN A 114 18.36 -37.90 6.22
C ASN A 114 17.80 -36.63 6.91
N LYS A 115 18.56 -35.98 7.81
CA LYS A 115 18.20 -34.72 8.49
C LYS A 115 19.15 -33.59 8.10
N ASP A 116 19.54 -33.53 6.85
CA ASP A 116 20.45 -32.51 6.37
C ASP A 116 19.87 -31.09 6.54
N GLN A 117 20.50 -30.29 7.38
CA GLN A 117 20.21 -28.88 7.63
C GLN A 117 21.20 -27.96 6.93
N SER A 118 22.11 -28.48 6.09
CA SER A 118 23.17 -27.68 5.47
C SER A 118 22.61 -26.54 4.64
N GLY A 119 21.52 -26.74 3.90
CA GLY A 119 20.86 -25.71 3.15
C GLY A 119 20.33 -24.57 4.03
N LEU A 120 19.65 -24.91 5.14
CA LEU A 120 19.16 -23.91 6.08
C LEU A 120 20.30 -23.16 6.78
N ASN A 121 21.37 -23.85 7.17
CA ASN A 121 22.52 -23.23 7.82
C ASN A 121 23.20 -22.20 6.90
N LYS A 122 23.41 -22.53 5.62
CA LYS A 122 23.99 -21.63 4.64
C LYS A 122 23.12 -20.38 4.42
N ILE A 123 21.80 -20.55 4.28
CA ILE A 123 20.86 -19.42 4.13
C ILE A 123 20.79 -18.58 5.41
N THR A 124 20.88 -19.20 6.59
CA THR A 124 20.90 -18.45 7.87
C THR A 124 22.14 -17.57 7.96
N GLN A 125 23.29 -18.07 7.56
CA GLN A 125 24.52 -17.29 7.51
C GLN A 125 24.41 -16.12 6.52
N ILE A 126 23.87 -16.37 5.32
CA ILE A 126 23.58 -15.31 4.35
C ILE A 126 22.63 -14.25 4.93
N ALA A 127 21.55 -14.66 5.60
CA ALA A 127 20.60 -13.73 6.19
C ALA A 127 21.23 -12.84 7.28
N GLN A 128 22.18 -13.37 8.03
CA GLN A 128 22.96 -12.59 9.01
C GLN A 128 23.93 -11.62 8.33
N GLN A 129 24.64 -12.06 7.30
CA GLN A 129 25.56 -11.24 6.53
C GLN A 129 24.86 -10.09 5.81
N GLU A 130 23.66 -10.35 5.27
CA GLU A 130 22.84 -9.33 4.60
C GLU A 130 22.42 -8.20 5.56
N ILE A 131 22.07 -8.53 6.80
CA ILE A 131 21.79 -7.53 7.84
C ILE A 131 23.03 -6.68 8.11
N TYR A 132 24.21 -7.31 8.21
CA TYR A 132 25.46 -6.61 8.43
C TYR A 132 25.77 -5.65 7.27
N ASN A 133 25.64 -6.11 6.03
CA ASN A 133 25.90 -5.33 4.84
C ASN A 133 24.98 -4.11 4.73
N ARG A 134 23.70 -4.28 4.99
CA ARG A 134 22.74 -3.18 4.99
C ARG A 134 23.00 -2.14 6.08
N ASN A 135 23.36 -2.60 7.28
CA ASN A 135 23.66 -1.72 8.40
C ASN A 135 24.98 -0.96 8.24
N ALA A 136 25.85 -1.39 7.34
CA ALA A 136 27.10 -0.69 7.02
C ALA A 136 26.90 0.51 6.07
N LEU A 137 25.77 0.61 5.39
CA LEU A 137 25.49 1.65 4.41
C LEU A 137 24.95 2.93 5.08
N LYS A 138 25.46 4.11 4.68
CA LYS A 138 24.98 5.43 5.09
C LYS A 138 24.17 6.11 4.00
N ASN A 139 24.72 6.15 2.79
CA ASN A 139 24.04 6.71 1.63
C ASN A 139 24.45 5.94 0.37
N VAL A 140 23.49 5.63 -0.48
CA VAL A 140 23.71 4.98 -1.77
C VAL A 140 22.94 5.73 -2.84
N LYS A 141 23.64 6.17 -3.89
CA LYS A 141 23.03 6.77 -5.08
C LYS A 141 23.26 5.88 -6.28
N ALA A 142 22.19 5.61 -7.01
CA ALA A 142 22.26 4.80 -8.22
C ALA A 142 21.45 5.43 -9.36
N GLU A 143 21.94 5.23 -10.58
CA GLU A 143 21.18 5.39 -11.82
C GLU A 143 20.69 4.01 -12.24
N ILE A 144 19.42 3.91 -12.54
CA ILE A 144 18.78 2.64 -12.89
C ILE A 144 18.12 2.80 -14.25
N TYR A 145 18.53 1.98 -15.19
CA TYR A 145 17.84 1.85 -16.46
C TYR A 145 16.89 0.66 -16.37
N SER A 146 15.63 0.88 -16.69
CA SER A 146 14.61 -0.16 -16.71
C SER A 146 13.85 -0.16 -18.03
N LYS A 147 13.58 -1.36 -18.56
CA LYS A 147 12.64 -1.53 -19.68
C LYS A 147 11.64 -2.62 -19.38
N GLY A 148 10.43 -2.45 -19.88
CA GLY A 148 9.35 -3.41 -19.73
C GLY A 148 8.51 -3.55 -20.97
N SER A 149 8.00 -4.77 -21.16
CA SER A 149 7.04 -5.07 -22.23
C SER A 149 5.87 -5.84 -21.67
N ALA A 150 4.67 -5.58 -22.18
CA ALA A 150 3.47 -6.31 -21.83
C ALA A 150 2.68 -6.66 -23.08
N ASN A 151 2.19 -7.91 -23.12
CA ASN A 151 1.35 -8.41 -24.20
C ASN A 151 0.01 -8.86 -23.63
N PRO A 152 -1.05 -8.04 -23.74
CA PRO A 152 -2.39 -8.42 -23.31
C PRO A 152 -3.04 -9.37 -24.33
N GLN A 153 -3.44 -10.56 -23.88
CA GLN A 153 -4.12 -11.56 -24.70
C GLN A 153 -5.46 -11.95 -24.10
N ASN A 154 -6.47 -12.19 -24.95
CA ASN A 154 -7.75 -12.78 -24.55
C ASN A 154 -8.47 -12.11 -23.37
N ILE A 155 -8.67 -10.79 -23.44
CA ILE A 155 -9.45 -10.06 -22.43
C ILE A 155 -10.94 -10.28 -22.70
N TYR A 156 -11.69 -10.72 -21.68
CA TYR A 156 -13.14 -10.92 -21.78
C TYR A 156 -13.88 -9.64 -22.21
N PRO A 157 -14.92 -9.71 -23.06
CA PRO A 157 -15.64 -8.55 -23.57
C PRO A 157 -16.24 -7.66 -22.48
N LEU A 158 -16.73 -8.25 -21.39
CA LEU A 158 -17.29 -7.50 -20.25
C LEU A 158 -16.20 -6.72 -19.53
N LEU A 159 -15.05 -7.36 -19.27
CA LEU A 159 -13.91 -6.72 -18.63
C LEU A 159 -13.33 -5.62 -19.53
N ARG A 160 -13.26 -5.85 -20.83
CA ARG A 160 -12.85 -4.88 -21.85
C ARG A 160 -13.77 -3.63 -21.83
N LYS A 161 -15.10 -3.81 -21.66
CA LYS A 161 -16.03 -2.69 -21.45
C LYS A 161 -15.74 -1.92 -20.17
N ALA A 162 -15.51 -2.61 -19.07
CA ALA A 162 -15.17 -1.99 -17.78
C ALA A 162 -13.85 -1.22 -17.86
N MET A 163 -12.83 -1.78 -18.50
CA MET A 163 -11.50 -1.16 -18.66
C MET A 163 -11.52 0.13 -19.48
N LYS A 164 -12.54 0.36 -20.35
CA LYS A 164 -12.70 1.64 -21.07
C LYS A 164 -12.82 2.86 -20.16
N TYR A 165 -13.20 2.65 -18.91
CA TYR A 165 -13.40 3.71 -17.92
C TYR A 165 -12.29 3.71 -16.85
N THR A 166 -11.21 2.99 -17.06
CA THR A 166 -10.08 2.88 -16.15
C THR A 166 -8.79 3.35 -16.83
N PRO A 167 -7.73 3.68 -16.07
CA PRO A 167 -6.41 3.96 -16.61
C PRO A 167 -5.84 2.82 -17.48
N PHE A 168 -6.38 1.61 -17.36
CA PHE A 168 -5.98 0.42 -18.13
C PHE A 168 -6.65 0.32 -19.51
N VAL A 169 -7.28 1.39 -20.01
CA VAL A 169 -7.92 1.41 -21.34
C VAL A 169 -6.95 1.01 -22.48
N PHE A 170 -5.67 1.30 -22.32
CA PHE A 170 -4.61 0.93 -23.28
C PHE A 170 -4.45 -0.59 -23.46
N LEU A 171 -4.82 -1.41 -22.47
CA LEU A 171 -4.81 -2.87 -22.59
C LEU A 171 -5.87 -3.40 -23.58
N ASN A 172 -6.82 -2.55 -23.99
CA ASN A 172 -7.88 -2.94 -24.95
C ASN A 172 -7.41 -2.94 -26.41
N THR A 173 -6.24 -2.37 -26.70
CA THR A 173 -5.80 -2.14 -28.08
C THR A 173 -5.19 -3.37 -28.75
N HIS A 174 -4.99 -4.48 -28.03
CA HIS A 174 -4.25 -5.68 -28.49
C HIS A 174 -2.83 -5.40 -29.01
N THR A 175 -2.32 -4.21 -28.78
CA THR A 175 -0.96 -3.84 -29.14
C THR A 175 -0.01 -4.26 -28.01
N ASN A 176 1.17 -4.72 -28.41
CA ASN A 176 2.24 -4.91 -27.45
C ASN A 176 2.65 -3.57 -26.87
N ILE A 177 2.79 -3.55 -25.58
CA ILE A 177 3.15 -2.37 -24.79
C ILE A 177 4.62 -2.46 -24.50
N PHE A 178 5.34 -1.39 -24.76
CA PHE A 178 6.75 -1.25 -24.41
C PHE A 178 7.00 0.10 -23.78
N ALA A 179 7.83 0.13 -22.75
CA ALA A 179 8.40 1.36 -22.23
C ALA A 179 9.78 1.11 -21.64
N GLU A 180 10.60 2.13 -21.70
CA GLU A 180 11.90 2.23 -21.03
C GLU A 180 11.97 3.53 -20.25
N TYR A 181 12.72 3.53 -19.16
CA TYR A 181 12.89 4.72 -18.33
C TYR A 181 14.21 4.68 -17.56
N ILE A 182 14.68 5.88 -17.21
CA ILE A 182 15.85 6.08 -16.38
C ILE A 182 15.41 6.75 -15.10
N ASP A 183 15.84 6.21 -14.00
CA ASP A 183 15.61 6.83 -12.70
C ASP A 183 16.90 6.97 -11.89
N ARG A 184 16.95 8.00 -11.05
CA ARG A 184 17.95 8.16 -10.00
C ARG A 184 17.34 7.88 -8.65
N THR A 185 17.98 6.99 -7.93
CA THR A 185 17.57 6.59 -6.59
C THR A 185 18.60 7.03 -5.57
N GLU A 186 18.13 7.45 -4.40
CA GLU A 186 18.97 7.75 -3.26
C GLU A 186 18.42 7.09 -2.01
N TYR A 187 19.21 6.20 -1.43
CA TYR A 187 18.96 5.59 -0.14
C TYR A 187 19.75 6.32 0.92
N THR A 188 19.11 6.79 1.98
CA THR A 188 19.75 7.40 3.15
C THR A 188 19.35 6.64 4.40
N TYR A 189 20.36 6.06 5.06
CA TYR A 189 20.19 5.34 6.31
C TYR A 189 19.58 6.23 7.41
N PRO A 190 18.65 5.74 8.29
CA PRO A 190 18.26 4.33 8.37
C PRO A 190 17.03 3.96 7.51
N ASP A 191 16.22 4.90 7.01
CA ASP A 191 14.89 4.58 6.54
C ASP A 191 14.34 5.55 5.48
N LYS A 192 15.17 6.39 4.85
CA LYS A 192 14.73 7.30 3.80
C LYS A 192 15.14 6.79 2.42
N PHE A 193 14.19 6.78 1.51
CA PHE A 193 14.39 6.46 0.11
C PHE A 193 13.74 7.54 -0.75
N SER A 194 14.48 8.10 -1.68
CA SER A 194 13.97 9.02 -2.68
C SER A 194 14.27 8.51 -4.08
N ARG A 195 13.41 8.84 -5.01
CA ARG A 195 13.48 8.42 -6.38
C ARG A 195 13.02 9.53 -7.31
N ARG A 196 13.79 9.75 -8.36
CA ARG A 196 13.45 10.66 -9.43
C ARG A 196 13.52 9.92 -10.76
N VAL A 197 12.37 9.78 -11.42
CA VAL A 197 12.30 9.30 -12.80
C VAL A 197 12.64 10.49 -13.70
N GLU A 198 13.73 10.40 -14.44
CA GLU A 198 14.25 11.51 -15.22
C GLU A 198 13.67 11.51 -16.63
N ASP A 199 13.70 10.37 -17.31
CA ASP A 199 13.26 10.24 -18.69
C ASP A 199 12.47 8.94 -18.88
N ILE A 200 11.43 9.01 -19.70
CA ILE A 200 10.56 7.88 -20.05
C ILE A 200 10.34 7.87 -21.56
N ASN A 201 10.45 6.70 -22.18
CA ASN A 201 10.15 6.48 -23.58
C ASN A 201 9.25 5.24 -23.73
N GLY A 202 8.31 5.24 -24.68
CA GLY A 202 7.44 4.09 -24.91
C GLY A 202 6.19 4.42 -25.70
N ASN A 203 5.40 3.38 -25.98
CA ASN A 203 4.14 3.47 -26.74
C ASN A 203 2.89 3.50 -25.84
N ILE A 204 3.03 3.90 -24.58
CA ILE A 204 1.94 3.97 -23.60
C ILE A 204 1.41 5.41 -23.51
N PRO A 205 0.08 5.60 -23.54
CA PRO A 205 -0.52 6.95 -23.45
C PRO A 205 -0.25 7.67 -22.14
N ASP A 206 -0.04 6.94 -21.04
CA ASP A 206 0.29 7.48 -19.73
C ASP A 206 1.45 6.67 -19.14
N PRO A 207 2.69 7.10 -19.36
CA PRO A 207 3.88 6.41 -18.85
C PRO A 207 3.95 6.29 -17.32
N GLU A 208 3.32 7.23 -16.58
CA GLU A 208 3.33 7.19 -15.10
C GLU A 208 2.67 5.92 -14.55
N ILE A 209 1.67 5.37 -15.26
CA ILE A 209 0.99 4.16 -14.83
C ILE A 209 1.95 2.96 -14.87
N LEU A 210 2.75 2.85 -15.94
CA LEU A 210 3.72 1.78 -16.06
C LEU A 210 4.79 1.88 -14.99
N VAL A 211 5.35 3.09 -14.78
CA VAL A 211 6.33 3.33 -13.74
C VAL A 211 5.79 2.90 -12.38
N LYS A 212 4.55 3.26 -12.03
CA LYS A 212 3.93 2.86 -10.75
C LYS A 212 3.81 1.35 -10.60
N ILE A 213 3.37 0.64 -11.65
CA ILE A 213 3.24 -0.84 -11.62
C ILE A 213 4.62 -1.49 -11.42
N LEU A 214 5.63 -1.03 -12.15
CA LEU A 214 6.98 -1.56 -12.07
C LEU A 214 7.65 -1.27 -10.72
N ASP A 215 7.31 -0.12 -10.13
CA ASP A 215 7.81 0.30 -8.83
C ASP A 215 7.27 -0.53 -7.69
N GLU A 216 5.96 -0.77 -7.66
CA GLU A 216 5.36 -1.62 -6.65
C GLU A 216 6.03 -2.99 -6.61
N MET A 217 6.36 -3.56 -7.79
CA MET A 217 7.06 -4.84 -7.88
C MET A 217 8.51 -4.75 -7.37
N ARG A 218 9.24 -3.69 -7.70
CA ARG A 218 10.62 -3.49 -7.27
C ARG A 218 10.68 -3.14 -5.78
N GLU A 219 9.79 -2.29 -5.29
CA GLU A 219 9.67 -1.95 -3.88
C GLU A 219 9.32 -3.19 -3.04
N ALA A 220 8.42 -4.03 -3.51
CA ALA A 220 8.08 -5.27 -2.83
C ALA A 220 9.26 -6.24 -2.70
N LEU A 221 10.15 -6.29 -3.71
CA LEU A 221 11.35 -7.14 -3.68
C LEU A 221 12.43 -6.62 -2.74
N PHE A 222 12.65 -5.31 -2.67
CA PHE A 222 13.81 -4.71 -1.99
C PHE A 222 13.46 -3.90 -0.75
N LEU A 223 12.27 -3.32 -0.67
CA LEU A 223 11.88 -2.40 0.40
C LEU A 223 10.93 -3.02 1.42
N SER A 224 10.41 -4.22 1.18
CA SER A 224 9.51 -4.98 2.08
C SER A 224 8.29 -4.19 2.58
N LYS A 225 7.84 -3.16 1.84
CA LYS A 225 6.82 -2.22 2.33
C LYS A 225 5.44 -2.85 2.44
N ASP A 226 5.04 -3.68 1.47
CA ASP A 226 3.66 -4.19 1.39
C ASP A 226 3.55 -5.73 1.40
N GLN A 227 4.64 -6.44 1.67
CA GLN A 227 4.65 -7.91 1.79
C GLN A 227 4.07 -8.65 0.56
N LEU A 228 4.08 -8.03 -0.63
CA LEU A 228 3.72 -8.70 -1.87
C LEU A 228 4.59 -9.93 -2.12
N PHE A 229 5.85 -9.85 -1.70
CA PHE A 229 6.81 -10.93 -1.80
C PHE A 229 7.51 -11.20 -0.46
N ILE A 230 7.65 -12.47 -0.14
CA ILE A 230 8.35 -12.94 1.05
C ILE A 230 9.67 -13.53 0.59
N THR A 231 10.75 -12.76 0.74
CA THR A 231 12.07 -13.18 0.31
C THR A 231 12.55 -14.40 1.11
N PRO A 232 13.16 -15.40 0.47
CA PRO A 232 13.53 -16.65 1.14
C PRO A 232 14.87 -16.59 1.91
N PHE A 233 15.48 -15.42 2.03
CA PHE A 233 16.82 -15.24 2.64
C PHE A 233 16.85 -14.18 3.75
N THR A 234 15.70 -13.89 4.38
CA THR A 234 15.62 -12.96 5.53
C THR A 234 15.29 -13.76 6.78
N ILE A 235 15.93 -13.46 7.91
CA ILE A 235 15.79 -14.26 9.16
C ILE A 235 14.33 -14.51 9.54
N ASN A 236 13.48 -13.49 9.45
CA ASN A 236 12.06 -13.59 9.83
C ASN A 236 11.22 -14.45 8.86
N THR A 237 11.72 -14.74 7.66
CA THR A 237 11.01 -15.45 6.61
C THR A 237 11.46 -16.89 6.43
N LEU A 238 12.60 -17.28 7.02
CA LEU A 238 13.17 -18.64 6.89
C LEU A 238 12.15 -19.73 7.27
N LYS A 239 11.31 -19.48 8.26
CA LYS A 239 10.29 -20.42 8.73
C LYS A 239 9.22 -20.78 7.69
N PHE A 240 9.08 -20.03 6.61
CA PHE A 240 8.08 -20.25 5.56
C PHE A 240 8.58 -21.11 4.40
N TYR A 241 9.85 -21.51 4.44
CA TYR A 241 10.51 -22.28 3.39
C TYR A 241 11.16 -23.56 3.91
N HIS A 242 11.35 -24.51 3.01
CA HIS A 242 12.29 -25.62 3.13
C HIS A 242 13.50 -25.32 2.25
N TYR A 243 14.69 -25.66 2.73
CA TYR A 243 15.96 -25.42 2.05
C TYR A 243 16.68 -26.74 1.86
N TYR A 244 17.04 -27.04 0.61
CA TYR A 244 17.72 -28.25 0.22
C TYR A 244 19.04 -27.89 -0.43
N TYR A 245 20.13 -28.37 0.12
CA TYR A 245 21.44 -28.23 -0.50
C TYR A 245 21.56 -29.18 -1.68
N GLU A 246 21.84 -28.65 -2.89
CA GLU A 246 21.93 -29.45 -4.12
C GLU A 246 23.37 -29.60 -4.63
N GLY A 247 24.36 -29.15 -3.86
CA GLY A 247 25.76 -29.31 -4.17
C GLY A 247 26.48 -27.98 -4.34
N SER A 248 27.78 -28.07 -4.57
CA SER A 248 28.65 -26.94 -4.89
C SER A 248 29.48 -27.18 -6.13
N THR A 249 29.97 -26.10 -6.71
CA THR A 249 30.89 -26.02 -7.82
C THR A 249 31.94 -24.96 -7.54
N VAL A 250 32.88 -24.76 -8.45
CA VAL A 250 33.87 -23.69 -8.35
C VAL A 250 33.76 -22.83 -9.61
N ASN A 251 33.67 -21.49 -9.42
CA ASN A 251 33.68 -20.55 -10.54
C ASN A 251 35.09 -20.40 -11.20
N ASP A 252 35.21 -19.63 -12.26
CA ASP A 252 36.46 -19.41 -12.97
C ASP A 252 37.51 -18.69 -12.12
N LYS A 253 37.11 -18.02 -11.01
CA LYS A 253 38.02 -17.39 -10.03
C LYS A 253 38.52 -18.37 -8.94
N GLY A 254 38.05 -19.62 -8.95
CA GLY A 254 38.39 -20.60 -7.92
C GLY A 254 37.51 -20.50 -6.65
N GLU A 255 36.42 -19.72 -6.65
CA GLU A 255 35.57 -19.53 -5.50
C GLU A 255 34.46 -20.58 -5.47
N PRO A 256 34.13 -21.15 -4.31
CA PRO A 256 33.07 -22.16 -4.17
C PRO A 256 31.69 -21.53 -4.24
N ILE A 257 30.87 -22.05 -5.15
CA ILE A 257 29.47 -21.65 -5.33
C ILE A 257 28.54 -22.80 -4.92
N SER A 258 27.68 -22.55 -3.92
CA SER A 258 26.67 -23.50 -3.46
C SER A 258 25.31 -23.22 -4.08
N LYS A 259 24.62 -24.28 -4.50
CA LYS A 259 23.26 -24.27 -5.02
C LYS A 259 22.29 -24.77 -3.96
N ILE A 260 21.35 -23.90 -3.57
CA ILE A 260 20.30 -24.21 -2.60
C ILE A 260 18.95 -24.17 -3.31
N ARG A 261 18.23 -25.29 -3.27
CA ARG A 261 16.84 -25.33 -3.73
C ARG A 261 15.92 -24.89 -2.59
N ILE A 262 15.06 -23.91 -2.87
CA ILE A 262 14.03 -23.44 -1.94
C ILE A 262 12.67 -23.97 -2.35
N LYS A 263 11.87 -24.36 -1.35
CA LYS A 263 10.49 -24.80 -1.55
C LYS A 263 9.60 -24.13 -0.51
N ALA A 264 8.59 -23.41 -0.96
CA ALA A 264 7.59 -22.80 -0.10
C ALA A 264 6.81 -23.87 0.69
N LYS A 265 6.56 -23.60 1.98
CA LYS A 265 5.72 -24.45 2.83
C LYS A 265 4.23 -24.34 2.53
N TYR A 266 3.83 -23.22 1.91
CA TYR A 266 2.45 -22.94 1.53
C TYR A 266 2.39 -22.59 0.04
N ASN A 267 1.31 -22.94 -0.61
CA ASN A 267 1.06 -22.58 -2.01
C ASN A 267 0.48 -21.14 -2.08
N ASP A 268 1.34 -20.15 -1.88
CA ASP A 268 0.98 -18.74 -1.78
C ASP A 268 1.66 -17.92 -2.87
N ALA A 269 0.94 -16.91 -3.38
CA ALA A 269 1.46 -16.00 -4.40
C ALA A 269 2.63 -15.12 -3.91
N ALA A 270 2.78 -14.94 -2.59
CA ALA A 270 3.88 -14.21 -1.99
C ALA A 270 5.13 -15.06 -1.76
N LEU A 271 5.02 -16.39 -1.84
CA LEU A 271 6.11 -17.34 -1.58
C LEU A 271 6.67 -17.90 -2.89
N PHE A 272 7.96 -18.17 -2.89
CA PHE A 272 8.69 -18.61 -4.06
C PHE A 272 9.21 -20.05 -3.94
N ASN A 273 9.36 -20.68 -5.10
CA ASN A 273 10.13 -21.92 -5.28
C ASN A 273 11.24 -21.63 -6.29
N GLY A 274 12.37 -22.31 -6.17
CA GLY A 274 13.48 -22.13 -7.12
C GLY A 274 14.83 -22.32 -6.47
N TYR A 275 15.80 -21.52 -6.87
CA TYR A 275 17.20 -21.69 -6.50
C TYR A 275 17.85 -20.39 -6.04
N ILE A 276 18.75 -20.55 -5.06
CA ILE A 276 19.67 -19.51 -4.60
C ILE A 276 21.08 -20.04 -4.81
N TYR A 277 21.94 -19.22 -5.41
CA TYR A 277 23.36 -19.49 -5.63
C TYR A 277 24.16 -18.62 -4.69
N ILE A 278 24.97 -19.27 -3.85
CA ILE A 278 25.75 -18.63 -2.78
C ILE A 278 27.21 -18.74 -3.08
N ASN A 279 27.91 -17.61 -3.16
CA ASN A 279 29.36 -17.58 -3.13
C ASN A 279 29.82 -17.73 -1.66
N GLU A 280 30.48 -18.84 -1.33
CA GLU A 280 30.92 -19.15 0.03
C GLU A 280 32.24 -18.44 0.42
N HIS A 281 32.96 -17.89 -0.54
CA HIS A 281 34.16 -17.10 -0.25
C HIS A 281 33.80 -15.82 0.51
N ASP A 282 32.81 -15.07 -0.01
CA ASP A 282 32.36 -13.79 0.59
C ASP A 282 31.05 -13.94 1.38
N TRP A 283 30.44 -15.13 1.41
CA TRP A 283 29.14 -15.42 2.02
C TRP A 283 28.04 -14.48 1.56
N ILE A 284 27.88 -14.40 0.25
CA ILE A 284 26.87 -13.56 -0.40
C ILE A 284 25.98 -14.38 -1.32
N ILE A 285 24.81 -13.84 -1.59
CA ILE A 285 24.00 -14.32 -2.71
C ILE A 285 24.60 -13.78 -4.00
N GLU A 286 25.02 -14.67 -4.88
CA GLU A 286 25.46 -14.29 -6.21
C GLU A 286 24.26 -14.10 -7.14
N GLN A 287 23.34 -15.06 -7.13
CA GLN A 287 22.15 -15.05 -7.97
C GLN A 287 20.96 -15.73 -7.28
N ILE A 288 19.76 -15.33 -7.65
CA ILE A 288 18.52 -16.08 -7.41
C ILE A 288 17.77 -16.33 -8.72
N ASP A 289 17.12 -17.50 -8.83
CA ASP A 289 16.16 -17.84 -9.86
C ASP A 289 14.95 -18.49 -9.18
N VAL A 290 13.92 -17.68 -8.94
CA VAL A 290 12.78 -18.09 -8.14
C VAL A 290 11.48 -17.78 -8.86
N SER A 291 10.48 -18.61 -8.64
CA SER A 291 9.16 -18.44 -9.23
C SER A 291 8.04 -18.72 -8.25
N ASN A 292 6.92 -18.05 -8.44
CA ASN A 292 5.66 -18.35 -7.79
C ASN A 292 4.57 -18.55 -8.85
N LEU A 293 3.29 -18.47 -8.45
CA LEU A 293 2.16 -18.66 -9.37
C LEU A 293 2.11 -17.64 -10.51
N PHE A 294 2.64 -16.43 -10.29
CA PHE A 294 2.48 -15.29 -11.20
C PHE A 294 3.80 -14.81 -11.76
N TYR A 295 4.91 -14.94 -11.03
CA TYR A 295 6.17 -14.29 -11.33
C TYR A 295 7.33 -15.29 -11.38
N THR A 296 8.24 -15.08 -12.30
CA THR A 296 9.60 -15.62 -12.25
C THR A 296 10.54 -14.43 -12.06
N ILE A 297 11.39 -14.48 -11.05
CA ILE A 297 12.26 -13.40 -10.64
C ILE A 297 13.69 -13.91 -10.64
N ARG A 298 14.57 -13.18 -11.33
CA ARG A 298 16.02 -13.38 -11.28
C ARG A 298 16.67 -12.10 -10.83
N VAL A 299 17.56 -12.21 -9.88
CA VAL A 299 18.38 -11.09 -9.40
C VAL A 299 19.81 -11.59 -9.32
N SER A 300 20.75 -10.75 -9.70
CA SER A 300 22.17 -10.98 -9.49
C SER A 300 22.75 -9.84 -8.65
N TRP A 301 23.64 -10.17 -7.73
CA TRP A 301 24.33 -9.21 -6.88
C TRP A 301 25.75 -9.02 -7.37
N MET A 302 26.22 -7.79 -7.35
CA MET A 302 27.59 -7.44 -7.75
C MET A 302 28.31 -6.71 -6.63
N LYS A 303 29.62 -6.88 -6.58
CA LYS A 303 30.51 -6.15 -5.67
C LYS A 303 30.55 -4.68 -6.07
N VAL A 304 30.38 -3.78 -5.10
CA VAL A 304 30.29 -2.33 -5.37
C VAL A 304 31.38 -1.52 -4.65
N ASN A 305 32.18 -2.17 -3.77
CA ASN A 305 33.32 -1.53 -3.10
C ASN A 305 34.33 -2.56 -2.60
N ASP A 306 35.48 -2.08 -2.11
CA ASP A 306 36.58 -2.93 -1.59
C ASP A 306 36.27 -3.57 -0.22
N ARG A 307 35.19 -3.18 0.44
CA ARG A 307 34.76 -3.75 1.74
C ARG A 307 33.81 -4.94 1.57
N ASN A 308 33.78 -5.57 0.43
CA ASN A 308 32.89 -6.71 0.09
C ASN A 308 31.41 -6.43 0.32
N ILE A 309 30.95 -5.21 -0.04
CA ILE A 309 29.52 -4.89 -0.10
C ILE A 309 29.02 -5.26 -1.48
N TYR A 310 27.94 -6.02 -1.49
CA TYR A 310 27.26 -6.46 -2.69
C TYR A 310 25.84 -5.85 -2.74
N LEU A 311 25.49 -5.33 -3.90
CA LEU A 311 24.18 -4.75 -4.16
C LEU A 311 23.61 -5.35 -5.46
N PRO A 312 22.28 -5.33 -5.66
CA PRO A 312 21.67 -5.85 -6.88
C PRO A 312 22.24 -5.17 -8.13
N GLY A 313 22.86 -5.94 -9.01
CA GLY A 313 23.36 -5.47 -10.30
C GLY A 313 22.27 -5.47 -11.35
N THR A 314 21.53 -6.57 -11.44
CA THR A 314 20.45 -6.72 -12.41
C THR A 314 19.21 -7.38 -11.80
N ILE A 315 18.05 -7.02 -12.34
CA ILE A 315 16.76 -7.59 -11.95
C ILE A 315 15.99 -7.95 -13.21
N MET A 316 15.46 -9.15 -13.25
CA MET A 316 14.55 -9.61 -14.28
C MET A 316 13.28 -10.16 -13.64
N VAL A 317 12.14 -9.64 -14.05
CA VAL A 317 10.82 -10.15 -13.64
C VAL A 317 10.06 -10.55 -14.89
N LYS A 318 9.59 -11.80 -14.94
CA LYS A 318 8.67 -12.29 -15.96
C LYS A 318 7.36 -12.68 -15.29
N ASN A 319 6.27 -12.29 -15.88
CA ASN A 319 4.94 -12.61 -15.39
C ASN A 319 4.12 -13.30 -16.48
N LYS A 320 3.37 -14.33 -16.08
CA LYS A 320 2.37 -15.02 -16.91
C LYS A 320 1.07 -15.09 -16.16
N VAL A 321 0.36 -13.96 -16.05
CA VAL A 321 -0.96 -13.96 -15.44
C VAL A 321 -1.97 -14.57 -16.38
N ARG A 322 -2.50 -15.73 -15.99
CA ARG A 322 -3.65 -16.39 -16.61
C ARG A 322 -4.79 -16.41 -15.60
N VAL A 323 -5.49 -15.32 -15.46
CA VAL A 323 -6.72 -15.27 -14.67
C VAL A 323 -7.91 -15.36 -15.60
N LYS A 324 -8.98 -16.06 -15.21
CA LYS A 324 -10.20 -16.23 -16.02
C LYS A 324 -10.67 -14.87 -16.57
N GLY A 325 -10.43 -14.63 -17.86
CA GLY A 325 -10.77 -13.37 -18.54
C GLY A 325 -9.61 -12.44 -18.88
N VAL A 326 -8.38 -12.69 -18.39
CA VAL A 326 -7.19 -11.91 -18.76
C VAL A 326 -5.98 -12.82 -18.87
N ASN A 327 -5.31 -12.79 -20.01
CA ASN A 327 -3.97 -13.33 -20.19
C ASN A 327 -3.04 -12.13 -20.41
N LEU A 328 -2.13 -11.90 -19.49
CA LEU A 328 -1.12 -10.86 -19.58
C LEU A 328 0.27 -11.48 -19.45
N ASN A 329 1.09 -11.36 -20.48
CA ASN A 329 2.51 -11.65 -20.41
C ASN A 329 3.24 -10.32 -20.20
N PHE A 330 4.05 -10.26 -19.16
CA PHE A 330 4.79 -9.07 -18.79
C PHE A 330 6.25 -9.41 -18.50
N ASN A 331 7.16 -8.60 -19.01
CA ASN A 331 8.59 -8.70 -18.74
C ASN A 331 9.12 -7.35 -18.27
N LEU A 332 9.91 -7.38 -17.22
CA LEU A 332 10.66 -6.24 -16.72
C LEU A 332 12.13 -6.61 -16.61
N TYR A 333 12.98 -5.71 -17.05
CA TYR A 333 14.44 -5.80 -16.95
C TYR A 333 14.96 -4.50 -16.33
N SER A 334 15.81 -4.61 -15.32
CA SER A 334 16.47 -3.45 -14.69
C SER A 334 17.97 -3.68 -14.58
N SER A 335 18.72 -2.64 -14.81
CA SER A 335 20.17 -2.56 -14.76
C SER A 335 20.56 -1.40 -13.84
N ASN A 336 21.43 -1.66 -12.88
CA ASN A 336 21.82 -0.71 -11.84
C ASN A 336 23.28 -0.27 -12.04
N LYS A 337 23.49 1.06 -11.98
CA LYS A 337 24.80 1.69 -11.92
C LYS A 337 24.93 2.51 -10.65
N TYR A 338 25.85 2.14 -9.76
CA TYR A 338 26.03 2.81 -8.48
C TYR A 338 27.01 3.97 -8.61
N ILE A 339 26.48 5.19 -8.46
CA ILE A 339 27.23 6.44 -8.63
C ILE A 339 28.03 6.77 -7.37
N GLN A 340 27.39 6.63 -6.20
CA GLN A 340 27.97 6.97 -4.91
C GLN A 340 27.56 5.98 -3.84
N ILE A 341 28.52 5.52 -3.06
CA ILE A 341 28.30 4.66 -1.90
C ILE A 341 29.09 5.25 -0.73
N THR A 342 28.37 5.58 0.33
CA THR A 342 28.96 6.09 1.58
C THR A 342 28.65 5.11 2.69
N MET A 343 29.66 4.75 3.46
CA MET A 343 29.56 3.81 4.57
C MET A 343 29.38 4.53 5.89
N LEU A 344 28.75 3.88 6.86
CA LEU A 344 28.77 4.31 8.25
C LEU A 344 30.17 4.10 8.85
N ASP A 345 30.56 4.96 9.80
CA ASP A 345 31.82 4.84 10.51
C ASP A 345 31.84 3.57 11.37
N LYS A 346 33.02 2.96 11.54
CA LYS A 346 33.21 1.81 12.42
C LYS A 346 32.82 2.20 13.86
N GLY A 347 31.93 1.44 14.48
CA GLY A 347 31.43 1.72 15.83
C GLY A 347 30.10 2.46 15.92
N SER A 348 29.50 2.83 14.78
CA SER A 348 28.12 3.34 14.77
C SER A 348 27.17 2.29 15.34
N PRO A 349 26.18 2.69 16.17
CA PRO A 349 25.24 1.73 16.75
C PRO A 349 24.46 1.02 15.65
N ILE A 350 24.35 -0.30 15.74
CA ILE A 350 23.53 -1.11 14.83
C ILE A 350 22.08 -0.72 15.10
N VAL A 351 21.48 0.03 14.21
CA VAL A 351 20.05 0.34 14.27
C VAL A 351 19.31 -0.82 13.63
N GLN A 352 18.36 -1.37 14.36
CA GLN A 352 17.49 -2.43 13.83
C GLN A 352 16.83 -1.95 12.54
N TYR A 353 16.95 -2.76 11.47
CA TYR A 353 16.34 -2.46 10.17
C TYR A 353 14.87 -2.11 10.33
N LYS A 354 14.49 -0.94 9.87
CA LYS A 354 13.10 -0.49 9.76
C LYS A 354 12.74 -0.39 8.29
N PRO A 355 11.49 -0.74 7.91
CA PRO A 355 10.99 -0.43 6.58
C PRO A 355 11.13 1.07 6.32
N PHE A 356 11.35 1.46 5.07
CA PHE A 356 11.48 2.88 4.73
C PHE A 356 10.26 3.67 5.20
N SER A 357 10.50 4.70 6.01
CA SER A 357 9.44 5.56 6.58
C SER A 357 9.00 6.64 5.59
N ALA A 358 9.88 7.01 4.64
CA ALA A 358 9.60 8.00 3.62
C ALA A 358 10.06 7.46 2.27
N ILE A 359 9.13 7.38 1.31
CA ILE A 359 9.38 7.09 -0.09
C ILE A 359 8.84 8.27 -0.88
N ASP A 360 9.77 9.10 -1.37
CA ASP A 360 9.44 10.22 -2.22
C ASP A 360 9.71 9.84 -3.68
N THR A 361 8.66 9.78 -4.50
CA THR A 361 8.77 9.54 -5.93
C THR A 361 8.39 10.80 -6.69
N TYR A 362 9.31 11.29 -7.49
CA TYR A 362 9.10 12.41 -8.40
C TYR A 362 9.26 11.91 -9.85
N ILE A 363 8.32 12.28 -10.72
CA ILE A 363 8.36 11.98 -12.15
C ILE A 363 8.52 13.30 -12.90
N SER A 364 9.57 13.43 -13.70
CA SER A 364 9.79 14.59 -14.54
C SER A 364 8.75 14.63 -15.66
N SER A 365 8.17 15.80 -15.89
CA SER A 365 7.21 16.04 -16.99
C SER A 365 7.88 16.64 -18.23
N GLU A 366 9.20 16.61 -18.32
CA GLU A 366 9.93 17.19 -19.44
C GLU A 366 9.75 16.38 -20.73
N SER A 367 9.94 17.06 -21.86
CA SER A 367 9.67 16.57 -23.21
C SER A 367 10.39 15.26 -23.53
N GLN A 368 9.72 14.40 -24.32
CA GLN A 368 10.31 13.19 -24.88
C GLN A 368 11.67 13.46 -25.52
N LYS A 369 12.69 12.75 -25.08
CA LYS A 369 14.04 12.80 -25.64
C LYS A 369 14.08 12.05 -26.99
N ASP A 370 15.02 12.42 -27.83
CA ASP A 370 15.20 11.82 -29.16
C ASP A 370 15.84 10.42 -29.10
N SER A 371 15.92 9.77 -30.26
CA SER A 371 16.48 8.43 -30.37
C SER A 371 17.98 8.38 -30.10
N THR A 372 18.71 9.47 -30.33
CA THR A 372 20.15 9.54 -30.09
C THR A 372 20.47 9.58 -28.61
N PHE A 373 19.69 10.33 -27.83
CA PHE A 373 19.76 10.32 -26.37
C PHE A 373 19.56 8.89 -25.80
N TRP A 374 18.50 8.19 -26.27
CA TRP A 374 18.22 6.85 -25.80
C TRP A 374 19.27 5.83 -26.22
N ALA A 375 19.85 5.98 -27.42
CA ALA A 375 20.94 5.10 -27.89
C ALA A 375 22.19 5.19 -26.96
N ASP A 376 22.49 6.38 -26.45
CA ASP A 376 23.60 6.60 -25.51
C ASP A 376 23.27 6.10 -24.09
N LYS A 377 22.02 6.28 -23.66
CA LYS A 377 21.60 6.02 -22.28
C LYS A 377 21.15 4.59 -22.00
N ARG A 378 20.88 3.79 -23.02
CA ARG A 378 20.51 2.38 -22.82
C ARG A 378 21.67 1.58 -22.27
N HIS A 379 21.44 0.88 -21.17
CA HIS A 379 22.42 -0.02 -20.61
C HIS A 379 22.52 -1.34 -21.37
N PHE A 380 21.51 -1.71 -22.19
CA PHE A 380 21.51 -2.91 -23.03
C PHE A 380 20.59 -2.72 -24.25
N PRO A 381 20.90 -3.39 -25.40
CA PRO A 381 20.21 -3.13 -26.64
C PRO A 381 18.75 -3.56 -26.64
N LEU A 382 17.95 -2.89 -27.45
CA LEU A 382 16.60 -3.34 -27.76
C LEU A 382 16.64 -4.57 -28.68
N THR A 383 15.62 -5.42 -28.55
CA THR A 383 15.35 -6.46 -29.54
C THR A 383 14.72 -5.84 -30.79
N GLN A 384 14.70 -6.60 -31.91
CA GLN A 384 14.01 -6.14 -33.13
C GLN A 384 12.53 -5.82 -32.86
N SER A 385 11.85 -6.63 -32.05
CA SER A 385 10.44 -6.40 -31.69
C SER A 385 10.25 -5.14 -30.88
N GLU A 386 11.12 -4.86 -29.89
CA GLU A 386 11.06 -3.66 -29.06
C GLU A 386 11.33 -2.39 -29.90
N SER A 387 12.30 -2.44 -30.81
CA SER A 387 12.57 -1.32 -31.74
C SER A 387 11.38 -1.05 -32.66
N HIS A 388 10.71 -2.09 -33.11
CA HIS A 388 9.50 -1.95 -33.93
C HIS A 388 8.36 -1.30 -33.18
N TYR A 389 8.16 -1.57 -31.87
CA TYR A 389 7.13 -0.91 -31.06
C TYR A 389 7.38 0.59 -30.88
N LEU A 390 8.63 1.03 -30.83
CA LEU A 390 8.99 2.43 -30.76
C LEU A 390 8.81 3.17 -32.10
N SER A 391 8.99 2.49 -33.23
CA SER A 391 8.80 3.09 -34.56
C SER A 391 7.33 3.41 -34.87
N PHE A 392 6.37 2.76 -34.19
CA PHE A 392 4.94 3.06 -34.25
C PHE A 392 4.50 4.24 -33.36
N GLN A 393 5.36 5.15 -33.00
CA GLN A 393 5.03 6.33 -32.18
C GLN A 393 4.09 7.36 -32.85
N ASN A 394 3.58 7.07 -34.05
CA ASN A 394 2.46 7.79 -34.67
C ASN A 394 1.29 6.83 -34.95
N PRO A 395 0.49 6.43 -33.96
CA PRO A 395 -0.91 6.40 -34.27
C PRO A 395 -1.28 7.89 -34.38
N ASP A 396 -1.75 8.31 -35.55
CA ASP A 396 -2.58 9.50 -35.61
C ASP A 396 -3.35 9.58 -34.31
N THR A 397 -3.14 10.66 -33.56
CA THR A 397 -4.04 11.10 -32.52
C THR A 397 -5.34 11.46 -33.23
N THR A 398 -5.99 10.45 -33.83
CA THR A 398 -7.39 10.54 -34.09
C THR A 398 -7.96 10.70 -32.71
N GLU A 399 -8.20 11.99 -32.38
CA GLU A 399 -9.07 12.41 -31.31
C GLU A 399 -10.10 11.30 -31.11
N ILE A 400 -10.04 10.60 -29.99
CA ILE A 400 -11.16 9.82 -29.55
C ILE A 400 -12.26 10.85 -29.43
N LYS A 401 -13.02 11.04 -30.52
CA LYS A 401 -14.20 11.91 -30.56
C LYS A 401 -15.12 11.33 -29.50
N THR A 402 -14.95 11.83 -28.27
CA THR A 402 -15.83 11.54 -27.15
C THR A 402 -17.22 11.96 -27.59
N GLY A 403 -18.02 10.94 -27.85
CA GLY A 403 -19.39 11.13 -28.30
C GLY A 403 -20.14 12.11 -27.41
N LYS A 404 -20.74 13.07 -28.06
CA LYS A 404 -21.79 14.01 -27.64
C LYS A 404 -21.65 14.70 -26.28
N LYS A 405 -21.61 16.00 -26.30
CA LYS A 405 -21.53 16.99 -25.20
C LYS A 405 -22.41 16.69 -23.96
N THR A 406 -23.50 15.95 -24.09
CA THR A 406 -24.41 15.60 -22.99
C THR A 406 -23.78 14.61 -21.97
N LYS A 407 -22.99 13.64 -22.42
CA LYS A 407 -22.27 12.73 -21.50
C LYS A 407 -21.15 13.44 -20.73
N THR A 408 -20.61 14.51 -21.28
CA THR A 408 -19.55 15.32 -20.66
C THR A 408 -20.06 16.11 -19.46
N LEU A 409 -21.29 16.58 -19.47
CA LEU A 409 -21.88 17.38 -18.40
C LEU A 409 -22.18 16.52 -17.17
N LEU A 410 -22.79 15.36 -17.37
CA LEU A 410 -23.00 14.36 -16.31
C LEU A 410 -21.65 13.91 -15.71
N LYS A 411 -20.65 13.58 -16.55
CA LYS A 411 -19.31 13.21 -16.07
C LYS A 411 -18.67 14.33 -15.26
N LYS A 412 -18.86 15.59 -15.61
CA LYS A 412 -18.35 16.75 -14.87
C LYS A 412 -19.02 16.92 -13.50
N VAL A 413 -20.29 16.58 -13.38
CA VAL A 413 -21.07 16.69 -12.14
C VAL A 413 -20.72 15.55 -11.17
N PHE A 414 -20.49 14.35 -11.68
CA PHE A 414 -20.20 13.15 -10.85
C PHE A 414 -18.69 12.93 -10.58
N SER A 415 -17.78 13.68 -11.22
CA SER A 415 -16.35 13.51 -11.03
C SER A 415 -15.79 14.39 -9.90
N LYS A 416 -14.86 13.82 -9.12
CA LYS A 416 -14.04 14.59 -8.19
C LYS A 416 -13.17 15.58 -8.98
N LYS A 417 -13.15 16.84 -8.56
CA LYS A 417 -12.30 17.87 -9.15
C LYS A 417 -11.44 18.52 -8.09
N GLN A 418 -10.19 18.76 -8.42
CA GLN A 418 -9.29 19.57 -7.64
C GLN A 418 -8.90 20.81 -8.44
N ILE A 419 -9.06 21.97 -7.85
CA ILE A 419 -8.73 23.27 -8.42
C ILE A 419 -7.69 23.91 -7.53
N LYS A 420 -6.50 24.16 -8.04
CA LYS A 420 -5.47 24.93 -7.35
C LYS A 420 -5.75 26.42 -7.50
N THR A 421 -5.57 27.19 -6.45
CA THR A 421 -5.63 28.66 -6.53
C THR A 421 -4.45 29.22 -7.31
N ASN A 422 -4.58 30.44 -7.85
CA ASN A 422 -3.53 31.09 -8.65
C ASN A 422 -2.20 31.24 -7.87
N SER A 423 -2.25 31.31 -6.53
CA SER A 423 -1.07 31.34 -5.66
C SER A 423 -0.39 29.97 -5.47
N GLY A 424 -1.02 28.88 -5.93
CA GLY A 424 -0.55 27.51 -5.73
C GLY A 424 -0.68 26.96 -4.27
N LYS A 425 -0.96 27.83 -3.30
CA LYS A 425 -1.05 27.47 -1.87
C LYS A 425 -2.40 26.92 -1.43
N GLY A 426 -3.46 27.16 -2.20
CA GLY A 426 -4.82 26.71 -1.89
C GLY A 426 -5.28 25.62 -2.85
N ILE A 427 -5.95 24.58 -2.30
CA ILE A 427 -6.53 23.47 -3.05
C ILE A 427 -8.01 23.38 -2.70
N LEU A 428 -8.88 23.60 -3.70
CA LEU A 428 -10.31 23.36 -3.61
C LEU A 428 -10.62 21.98 -4.17
N THR A 429 -11.18 21.11 -3.36
CA THR A 429 -11.62 19.78 -3.77
C THR A 429 -13.14 19.68 -3.76
N PHE A 430 -13.70 19.37 -4.89
CA PHE A 430 -15.11 19.07 -5.08
C PHE A 430 -15.27 17.54 -5.26
N ASN A 431 -16.03 16.88 -4.41
CA ASN A 431 -16.12 15.42 -4.41
C ASN A 431 -17.04 14.83 -5.47
N GLY A 432 -17.77 15.65 -6.22
CA GLY A 432 -18.78 15.21 -7.20
C GLY A 432 -20.05 14.69 -6.52
N LEU A 433 -21.13 14.60 -7.27
CA LEU A 433 -22.35 13.88 -6.85
C LEU A 433 -22.05 12.37 -6.99
N SER A 434 -21.45 11.75 -6.01
CA SER A 434 -21.17 10.32 -6.07
C SER A 434 -22.27 9.51 -5.40
N PHE A 435 -22.62 8.38 -6.00
CA PHE A 435 -23.53 7.39 -5.39
C PHE A 435 -23.02 6.87 -4.03
N SER A 436 -21.76 7.06 -3.73
CA SER A 436 -21.17 6.71 -2.44
C SER A 436 -21.63 7.60 -1.28
N LEU A 437 -22.34 8.69 -1.57
CA LEU A 437 -22.99 9.58 -0.60
C LEU A 437 -24.50 9.33 -0.50
N LEU A 438 -25.05 8.37 -1.26
CA LEU A 438 -26.46 7.97 -1.12
C LEU A 438 -26.61 7.22 0.20
N GLU A 439 -27.25 7.88 1.13
CA GLU A 439 -27.75 7.31 2.38
C GLU A 439 -29.27 7.26 2.31
N TYR A 440 -29.84 6.21 2.85
CA TYR A 440 -31.29 6.08 3.01
C TYR A 440 -31.64 5.64 4.42
N ASN A 441 -32.62 6.28 4.99
CA ASN A 441 -33.25 5.85 6.23
C ASN A 441 -34.77 6.26 6.20
N PHE A 442 -35.56 5.63 7.03
CA PHE A 442 -37.02 5.89 7.02
C PHE A 442 -37.40 7.27 7.55
N VAL A 443 -36.52 7.97 8.26
CA VAL A 443 -36.73 9.32 8.78
C VAL A 443 -36.53 10.37 7.69
N ASP A 444 -35.42 10.27 6.93
CA ASP A 444 -35.04 11.29 5.97
C ASP A 444 -35.39 10.95 4.53
N GLY A 445 -35.73 9.66 4.25
CA GLY A 445 -35.77 9.15 2.90
C GLY A 445 -34.40 9.03 2.31
N PHE A 446 -34.20 9.32 1.03
CA PHE A 446 -32.91 9.43 0.40
C PHE A 446 -32.22 10.73 0.79
N VAL A 447 -30.95 10.64 1.22
CA VAL A 447 -30.10 11.78 1.57
C VAL A 447 -29.18 12.05 0.38
N ILE A 448 -29.33 13.21 -0.25
CA ILE A 448 -28.59 13.61 -1.44
C ILE A 448 -27.81 14.87 -1.11
N GLY A 449 -26.49 14.84 -1.17
CA GLY A 449 -25.71 16.00 -0.75
C GLY A 449 -24.34 16.10 -1.35
N GLN A 450 -23.64 17.14 -0.90
CA GLN A 450 -22.33 17.52 -1.39
C GLN A 450 -21.44 18.00 -0.26
N HIS A 451 -20.16 17.62 -0.34
CA HIS A 451 -19.08 18.17 0.47
C HIS A 451 -18.07 18.89 -0.42
N VAL A 452 -17.65 20.05 0.03
CA VAL A 452 -16.55 20.79 -0.56
C VAL A 452 -15.42 20.83 0.46
N HIS A 453 -14.21 20.64 0.04
CA HIS A 453 -13.03 20.74 0.89
C HIS A 453 -12.08 21.78 0.32
N TYR A 454 -11.81 22.83 1.07
CA TYR A 454 -10.85 23.87 0.73
C TYR A 454 -9.72 23.90 1.75
N LYS A 455 -8.51 23.67 1.31
CA LYS A 455 -7.30 23.68 2.13
C LYS A 455 -6.32 24.71 1.64
N VAL A 456 -5.76 25.49 2.57
CA VAL A 456 -4.67 26.44 2.34
C VAL A 456 -3.52 26.13 3.28
N ASP A 457 -2.34 25.91 2.71
CA ASP A 457 -1.11 25.75 3.47
C ASP A 457 -0.38 27.11 3.54
N THR A 458 0.12 27.45 4.74
CA THR A 458 0.90 28.67 4.98
C THR A 458 2.39 28.37 5.02
N ASP A 459 3.25 29.42 4.82
CA ASP A 459 4.71 29.27 4.79
C ASP A 459 5.32 28.77 6.12
N LEU A 460 4.57 28.82 7.22
CA LEU A 460 5.01 28.42 8.57
C LEU A 460 4.65 26.96 8.92
N GLY A 461 4.27 26.13 7.92
CA GLY A 461 3.85 24.75 8.16
C GLY A 461 2.50 24.63 8.89
N GLN A 462 1.68 25.66 8.85
CA GLN A 462 0.30 25.68 9.33
C GLN A 462 -0.66 25.55 8.16
N SER A 463 -1.87 25.02 8.42
CA SER A 463 -2.91 24.98 7.38
C SER A 463 -4.27 25.37 7.94
N TYR A 464 -5.10 25.91 7.04
CA TYR A 464 -6.51 26.20 7.29
C TYR A 464 -7.34 25.36 6.33
N GLU A 465 -8.41 24.76 6.84
CA GLU A 465 -9.33 23.97 6.04
C GLU A 465 -10.75 24.44 6.28
N VAL A 466 -11.54 24.53 5.23
CA VAL A 466 -12.96 24.91 5.29
C VAL A 466 -13.74 23.84 4.54
N ASN A 467 -14.62 23.15 5.26
CA ASN A 467 -15.35 21.98 4.77
C ASN A 467 -16.87 22.22 4.88
N PRO A 468 -17.49 23.02 4.00
CA PRO A 468 -18.93 23.14 3.95
C PRO A 468 -19.59 21.89 3.38
N TYR A 469 -20.75 21.54 3.90
CA TYR A 469 -21.59 20.47 3.38
C TYR A 469 -23.07 20.87 3.38
N ILE A 470 -23.81 20.29 2.44
CA ILE A 470 -25.26 20.46 2.34
C ILE A 470 -25.90 19.18 1.84
N TYR A 471 -27.02 18.78 2.45
CA TYR A 471 -27.80 17.61 2.10
C TYR A 471 -29.27 17.95 1.95
N TYR A 472 -29.90 17.41 0.91
CA TYR A 472 -31.34 17.40 0.75
C TYR A 472 -31.92 16.07 1.22
N LEU A 473 -32.95 16.13 2.07
CA LEU A 473 -33.62 14.99 2.70
C LEU A 473 -34.95 14.80 1.98
N THR A 474 -35.02 13.75 1.14
CA THR A 474 -36.17 13.59 0.24
C THR A 474 -37.47 13.29 0.97
N GLY A 475 -37.46 12.54 2.07
CA GLY A 475 -38.64 12.21 2.84
C GLY A 475 -39.22 13.40 3.63
N ARG A 476 -38.34 14.25 4.16
CA ARG A 476 -38.70 15.41 4.98
C ARG A 476 -38.79 16.71 4.19
N HIS A 477 -38.44 16.71 2.92
CA HIS A 477 -38.40 17.90 2.04
C HIS A 477 -37.60 19.07 2.65
N ARG A 478 -36.46 18.79 3.27
CA ARG A 478 -35.66 19.74 4.05
C ARG A 478 -34.18 19.64 3.67
N PHE A 479 -33.47 20.76 3.88
CA PHE A 479 -32.01 20.79 3.82
C PHE A 479 -31.41 20.68 5.22
N ASN A 480 -30.39 19.83 5.35
CA ASN A 480 -29.42 19.85 6.43
C ASN A 480 -28.07 20.33 5.86
N GLY A 481 -27.28 20.99 6.69
CA GLY A 481 -25.98 21.46 6.25
C GLY A 481 -25.18 22.10 7.36
N GLY A 482 -23.92 22.39 7.06
CA GLY A 482 -23.03 23.00 8.02
C GLY A 482 -21.66 23.30 7.45
N VAL A 483 -20.78 23.74 8.32
CA VAL A 483 -19.38 24.00 7.99
C VAL A 483 -18.48 23.51 9.10
N GLU A 484 -17.38 22.88 8.72
CA GLU A 484 -16.28 22.56 9.61
C GLU A 484 -15.07 23.41 9.23
N LEU A 485 -14.56 24.17 10.20
CA LEU A 485 -13.38 25.00 10.08
C LEU A 485 -12.25 24.37 10.88
N ILE A 486 -11.12 24.09 10.22
CA ILE A 486 -9.98 23.45 10.82
C ILE A 486 -8.76 24.38 10.72
N ARG A 487 -8.08 24.59 11.83
CA ARG A 487 -6.78 25.22 11.87
C ARG A 487 -5.76 24.25 12.43
N ASN A 488 -4.84 23.79 11.58
CA ASN A 488 -3.67 23.05 12.00
C ASN A 488 -2.56 24.05 12.35
N TYR A 489 -2.06 23.98 13.56
CA TYR A 489 -0.96 24.81 14.07
C TYR A 489 0.20 23.93 14.53
N LYS A 490 1.37 24.52 14.80
CA LYS A 490 2.62 23.78 15.03
C LYS A 490 2.52 22.60 16.01
N VAL A 491 1.71 22.72 17.04
CA VAL A 491 1.61 21.72 18.12
C VAL A 491 0.19 21.18 18.30
N GLY A 492 -0.71 21.40 17.33
CA GLY A 492 -2.07 20.92 17.49
C GLY A 492 -3.02 21.29 16.36
N LYS A 493 -4.30 21.02 16.64
CA LYS A 493 -5.40 21.20 15.69
C LYS A 493 -6.63 21.72 16.43
N ILE A 494 -7.19 22.85 15.99
CA ILE A 494 -8.50 23.34 16.43
C ILE A 494 -9.51 23.09 15.33
N THR A 495 -10.68 22.57 15.71
CA THR A 495 -11.81 22.32 14.81
C THR A 495 -13.05 22.99 15.38
N LEU A 496 -13.67 23.88 14.61
CA LEU A 496 -14.99 24.44 14.88
C LEU A 496 -15.97 23.89 13.87
N SER A 497 -17.06 23.28 14.36
CA SER A 497 -18.12 22.72 13.53
C SER A 497 -19.46 23.35 13.93
N VAL A 498 -20.20 23.84 12.93
CA VAL A 498 -21.52 24.45 13.09
C VAL A 498 -22.44 23.90 12.04
N GLY A 499 -23.63 23.49 12.42
CA GLY A 499 -24.56 22.92 11.44
C GLY A 499 -25.85 22.41 12.02
N THR A 500 -26.65 21.88 11.10
CA THR A 500 -27.88 21.13 11.36
C THR A 500 -27.79 19.77 10.66
N GLU A 501 -28.08 18.69 11.39
CA GLU A 501 -27.97 17.33 10.88
C GLU A 501 -28.95 16.37 11.53
N THR A 502 -29.28 15.28 10.80
CA THR A 502 -29.95 14.10 11.35
C THR A 502 -28.88 13.23 12.01
N ALA A 503 -28.92 13.12 13.34
CA ALA A 503 -27.98 12.35 14.14
C ALA A 503 -28.59 11.00 14.53
N ASP A 504 -27.79 9.93 14.47
CA ASP A 504 -28.15 8.63 15.02
C ASP A 504 -28.04 8.69 16.55
N PHE A 505 -28.99 8.09 17.30
CA PHE A 505 -28.90 7.94 18.75
C PHE A 505 -27.64 7.18 19.15
N ASN A 506 -27.25 6.19 18.36
CA ASN A 506 -25.97 5.49 18.51
C ASN A 506 -24.92 6.05 17.53
N PRO A 507 -24.01 6.94 17.96
CA PRO A 507 -22.99 7.52 17.10
C PRO A 507 -21.99 6.48 16.58
N MET A 508 -21.91 5.29 17.21
CA MET A 508 -21.13 4.13 16.76
C MET A 508 -21.96 3.20 15.86
N GLY A 509 -23.20 3.56 15.55
CA GLY A 509 -24.17 2.75 14.81
C GLY A 509 -23.77 2.42 13.38
N ASN A 510 -24.42 1.41 12.85
CA ASN A 510 -24.15 0.85 11.52
C ASN A 510 -24.95 1.57 10.42
N ARG A 511 -24.73 2.86 10.20
CA ARG A 511 -25.50 3.68 9.22
C ARG A 511 -25.52 3.07 7.80
N GLY A 512 -24.35 2.61 7.31
CA GLY A 512 -24.28 2.01 5.98
C GLY A 512 -25.07 0.70 5.88
N GLY A 513 -24.92 -0.19 6.88
CA GLY A 513 -25.72 -1.42 6.95
C GLY A 513 -27.21 -1.14 7.11
N ASN A 514 -27.58 -0.11 7.88
CA ASN A 514 -28.95 0.36 8.01
C ASN A 514 -29.53 0.81 6.66
N THR A 515 -28.77 1.57 5.85
CA THR A 515 -29.18 1.97 4.51
C THR A 515 -29.54 0.76 3.63
N LEU A 516 -28.66 -0.25 3.56
CA LEU A 516 -28.90 -1.45 2.77
C LEU A 516 -30.08 -2.27 3.32
N SER A 517 -30.15 -2.46 4.65
CA SER A 517 -31.21 -3.22 5.29
C SER A 517 -32.57 -2.53 5.11
N SER A 518 -32.65 -1.21 5.21
CA SER A 518 -33.85 -0.43 5.01
C SER A 518 -34.33 -0.50 3.56
N VAL A 519 -33.42 -0.25 2.59
CA VAL A 519 -33.78 -0.26 1.16
C VAL A 519 -34.18 -1.65 0.68
N LEU A 520 -33.43 -2.68 1.05
CA LEU A 520 -33.65 -4.03 0.52
C LEU A 520 -34.77 -4.78 1.26
N TRP A 521 -34.80 -4.72 2.58
CA TRP A 521 -35.63 -5.61 3.40
C TRP A 521 -36.64 -4.89 4.31
N GLY A 522 -36.70 -3.56 4.27
CA GLY A 522 -37.64 -2.80 5.13
C GLY A 522 -37.26 -2.85 6.63
N ARG A 523 -36.00 -3.17 6.96
CA ARG A 523 -35.55 -3.32 8.34
C ARG A 523 -34.61 -2.20 8.73
N ASN A 524 -34.96 -1.43 9.75
CA ASN A 524 -34.11 -0.39 10.33
C ASN A 524 -33.50 -0.84 11.66
N SER A 525 -32.21 -0.59 11.80
CA SER A 525 -31.45 -0.83 13.03
C SER A 525 -30.94 0.46 13.68
N SER A 526 -31.12 1.60 12.98
CA SER A 526 -30.72 2.93 13.46
C SER A 526 -31.94 3.82 13.64
N PHE A 527 -31.95 4.63 14.70
CA PHE A 527 -32.94 5.62 15.01
C PHE A 527 -32.32 7.00 15.10
N PHE A 528 -33.08 8.04 14.77
CA PHE A 528 -32.52 9.36 14.50
C PHE A 528 -33.25 10.49 15.23
N TYR A 529 -32.53 11.57 15.50
CA TYR A 529 -33.03 12.84 15.98
C TYR A 529 -32.43 14.00 15.21
N GLN A 530 -33.11 15.15 15.19
CA GLN A 530 -32.60 16.39 14.62
C GLN A 530 -31.66 17.06 15.61
N LYS A 531 -30.50 17.53 15.15
CA LYS A 531 -29.51 18.22 15.94
C LYS A 531 -29.05 19.50 15.24
N ASP A 532 -29.24 20.63 15.89
CA ASP A 532 -28.59 21.90 15.56
C ASP A 532 -27.46 22.11 16.55
N PHE A 533 -26.26 22.35 16.07
CA PHE A 533 -25.08 22.29 16.96
C PHE A 533 -24.00 23.31 16.63
N VAL A 534 -23.28 23.68 17.70
CA VAL A 534 -21.95 24.29 17.66
C VAL A 534 -21.03 23.42 18.48
N LYS A 535 -19.89 23.05 17.90
CA LYS A 535 -18.89 22.20 18.54
C LYS A 535 -17.51 22.75 18.28
N ILE A 536 -16.71 22.89 19.32
CA ILE A 536 -15.29 23.23 19.23
C ILE A 536 -14.46 22.09 19.83
N ASN A 537 -13.40 21.72 19.15
CA ASN A 537 -12.45 20.70 19.56
C ASN A 537 -11.04 21.26 19.43
N ASN A 538 -10.18 20.94 20.41
CA ASN A 538 -8.76 21.25 20.34
C ASN A 538 -7.95 19.99 20.71
N ASP A 539 -7.13 19.53 19.76
CA ASP A 539 -6.16 18.46 19.94
C ASP A 539 -4.78 19.10 20.09
N LEU A 540 -4.20 19.05 21.27
CA LEU A 540 -2.89 19.63 21.59
C LEU A 540 -1.85 18.51 21.74
N PHE A 541 -0.84 18.47 20.89
CA PHE A 541 0.27 17.53 20.99
C PHE A 541 1.31 18.08 21.99
N ILE A 542 1.32 17.54 23.20
CA ILE A 542 2.32 17.88 24.23
C ILE A 542 3.70 17.40 23.78
N ASN A 543 3.74 16.22 23.21
CA ASN A 543 4.88 15.64 22.49
C ASN A 543 4.38 14.64 21.43
N LYS A 544 5.31 13.93 20.75
CA LYS A 544 4.95 12.95 19.70
C LYS A 544 4.10 11.77 20.19
N ASN A 545 4.05 11.51 21.48
CA ASN A 545 3.36 10.38 22.09
C ASN A 545 2.14 10.79 22.91
N ILE A 546 2.06 12.04 23.40
CA ILE A 546 1.01 12.50 24.31
C ILE A 546 0.20 13.60 23.63
N LYS A 547 -1.12 13.40 23.61
CA LYS A 547 -2.09 14.34 23.05
C LYS A 547 -3.15 14.67 24.10
N LEU A 548 -3.34 15.95 24.39
CA LEU A 548 -4.45 16.47 25.18
C LEU A 548 -5.60 16.84 24.26
N ILE A 549 -6.79 16.38 24.57
CA ILE A 549 -8.01 16.60 23.80
C ILE A 549 -8.97 17.38 24.67
N THR A 550 -9.41 18.53 24.21
CA THR A 550 -10.41 19.34 24.91
C THR A 550 -11.51 19.75 23.96
N GLY A 551 -12.70 19.89 24.43
CA GLY A 551 -13.78 20.36 23.58
C GLY A 551 -14.99 20.84 24.35
N PHE A 552 -15.90 21.48 23.59
CA PHE A 552 -17.14 22.02 24.08
C PHE A 552 -18.21 21.88 22.98
N THR A 553 -19.45 21.65 23.40
CA THR A 553 -20.58 21.59 22.48
C THR A 553 -21.86 22.19 23.05
N LEU A 554 -22.58 22.85 22.16
CA LEU A 554 -23.97 23.28 22.37
C LEU A 554 -24.82 22.58 21.34
N GLN A 555 -25.88 21.90 21.75
CA GLN A 555 -26.77 21.18 20.85
C GLN A 555 -28.22 21.43 21.23
N LYS A 556 -29.02 21.82 20.24
CA LYS A 556 -30.48 21.81 20.31
C LYS A 556 -30.96 20.54 19.62
N ARG A 557 -31.78 19.75 20.29
CA ARG A 557 -32.19 18.43 19.80
C ARG A 557 -33.71 18.32 19.76
N ASN A 558 -34.23 17.68 18.70
CA ASN A 558 -35.65 17.45 18.53
C ASN A 558 -35.90 15.99 18.06
N GLY A 559 -36.94 15.36 18.52
CA GLY A 559 -37.42 14.07 18.05
C GLY A 559 -37.83 14.10 16.58
N LEU A 560 -37.74 12.98 15.93
CA LEU A 560 -38.15 12.79 14.53
C LEU A 560 -39.03 11.56 14.38
N GLU A 561 -39.91 11.59 13.38
CA GLU A 561 -40.75 10.46 12.96
C GLU A 561 -40.32 9.93 11.61
N ASN A 562 -40.71 8.70 11.28
CA ASN A 562 -40.53 8.16 9.95
C ASN A 562 -41.32 8.97 8.92
N SER A 563 -40.71 9.41 7.85
CA SER A 563 -41.31 10.16 6.75
C SER A 563 -41.37 9.35 5.43
N SER A 564 -40.75 8.18 5.42
CA SER A 564 -40.68 7.29 4.24
C SER A 564 -40.91 5.84 4.65
N ASP A 565 -41.53 5.06 3.76
CA ASP A 565 -41.73 3.63 3.92
C ASP A 565 -41.18 2.83 2.73
N PHE A 566 -40.34 3.45 1.91
CA PHE A 566 -39.80 2.82 0.71
C PHE A 566 -38.87 1.64 1.05
N SER A 567 -39.17 0.48 0.48
CA SER A 567 -38.37 -0.71 0.50
C SER A 567 -38.60 -1.54 -0.77
N ILE A 568 -37.57 -2.26 -1.24
CA ILE A 568 -37.67 -3.09 -2.46
C ILE A 568 -38.40 -4.42 -2.17
N LEU A 569 -38.02 -5.08 -1.09
CA LEU A 569 -38.50 -6.43 -0.73
C LEU A 569 -39.24 -6.47 0.62
N GLY A 570 -39.10 -5.43 1.44
CA GLY A 570 -39.71 -5.36 2.77
C GLY A 570 -41.18 -4.99 2.76
N LYS A 571 -41.90 -5.40 3.79
CA LYS A 571 -43.30 -4.99 4.03
C LYS A 571 -43.32 -3.77 4.95
N LYS A 572 -44.34 -2.91 4.80
CA LYS A 572 -44.54 -1.73 5.67
C LYS A 572 -44.63 -2.11 7.17
N GLU A 573 -45.24 -3.26 7.45
CA GLU A 573 -45.42 -3.79 8.80
C GLU A 573 -44.15 -4.16 9.51
N ASP A 574 -43.05 -4.39 8.77
CA ASP A 574 -41.74 -4.73 9.30
C ASP A 574 -40.92 -3.50 9.71
N ILE A 575 -41.36 -2.29 9.31
CA ILE A 575 -40.65 -1.04 9.56
C ILE A 575 -40.92 -0.59 11.00
N LYS A 576 -39.83 -0.60 11.81
CA LYS A 576 -39.93 -0.10 13.18
C LYS A 576 -40.11 1.42 13.20
N PRO A 577 -41.06 1.96 14.03
CA PRO A 577 -41.17 3.40 14.21
C PRO A 577 -39.85 3.98 14.81
N ASN A 578 -39.52 5.20 14.43
CA ASN A 578 -38.38 5.88 15.02
C ASN A 578 -38.67 6.17 16.51
N ILE A 579 -37.57 6.29 17.29
CA ILE A 579 -37.68 6.70 18.72
C ILE A 579 -38.08 8.18 18.73
N TYR A 580 -39.34 8.44 18.98
CA TYR A 580 -39.90 9.78 19.06
C TYR A 580 -40.01 10.22 20.52
N SER A 581 -39.49 11.41 20.83
CA SER A 581 -39.70 12.05 22.13
C SER A 581 -40.20 13.47 21.90
N ASN A 582 -41.34 13.77 22.48
CA ASN A 582 -41.85 15.12 22.52
C ASN A 582 -41.04 16.05 23.43
N ALA A 583 -40.21 15.49 24.30
CA ALA A 583 -39.34 16.26 25.15
C ALA A 583 -38.16 16.80 24.34
N LEU A 584 -37.88 18.07 24.49
CA LEU A 584 -36.67 18.70 24.00
C LEU A 584 -35.54 18.30 24.94
N PHE A 585 -34.43 17.79 24.39
CA PHE A 585 -33.32 17.25 25.16
C PHE A 585 -31.99 17.88 24.73
N ASP A 586 -31.87 19.17 24.97
CA ASP A 586 -30.69 19.93 24.58
C ASP A 586 -29.44 19.45 25.37
N LYS A 587 -28.25 19.68 24.81
CA LYS A 587 -26.99 19.32 25.43
C LYS A 587 -26.04 20.50 25.43
N THR A 588 -25.50 20.79 26.62
CA THR A 588 -24.33 21.64 26.80
C THR A 588 -23.29 20.82 27.54
N ALA A 589 -22.15 20.57 26.91
CA ALA A 589 -21.14 19.72 27.52
C ALA A 589 -19.72 20.14 27.13
N TYR A 590 -18.78 19.84 28.03
CA TYR A 590 -17.37 19.88 27.75
C TYR A 590 -16.74 18.50 27.99
N TRP A 591 -15.59 18.26 27.37
CA TRP A 591 -14.80 17.05 27.61
C TRP A 591 -13.32 17.36 27.66
N LEU A 592 -12.63 16.51 28.42
CA LEU A 592 -11.20 16.50 28.60
C LEU A 592 -10.69 15.09 28.39
N GLY A 593 -9.75 14.88 27.47
CA GLY A 593 -9.17 13.59 27.16
C GLY A 593 -7.65 13.65 27.15
N LEU A 594 -7.03 12.60 27.62
CA LEU A 594 -5.59 12.37 27.52
C LEU A 594 -5.36 11.09 26.70
N GLU A 595 -4.60 11.21 25.62
CA GLU A 595 -4.24 10.09 24.76
C GLU A 595 -2.73 9.90 24.78
N TYR A 596 -2.30 8.66 25.01
CA TYR A 596 -0.91 8.25 24.98
C TYR A 596 -0.71 7.17 23.91
N ALA A 597 0.01 7.51 22.84
CA ALA A 597 0.43 6.59 21.81
C ALA A 597 1.83 6.03 22.15
N MET A 598 1.87 4.81 22.68
CA MET A 598 3.12 4.12 23.00
C MET A 598 3.95 3.86 21.75
N ASP A 599 3.28 3.45 20.68
CA ASP A 599 3.79 3.23 19.34
C ASP A 599 2.68 3.48 18.31
N ASN A 600 2.97 3.31 17.03
CA ASN A 600 1.98 3.51 15.94
C ASN A 600 0.78 2.53 16.00
N LYS A 601 0.80 1.54 16.90
CA LYS A 601 -0.16 0.44 16.99
C LYS A 601 -0.78 0.28 18.38
N THR A 602 -0.34 1.04 19.39
CA THR A 602 -0.81 0.94 20.77
C THR A 602 -1.20 2.32 21.28
N THR A 603 -2.48 2.48 21.59
CA THR A 603 -3.05 3.74 22.07
C THR A 603 -3.81 3.51 23.37
N PHE A 604 -3.54 4.33 24.35
CA PHE A 604 -4.29 4.47 25.60
C PHE A 604 -5.00 5.81 25.60
N ARG A 605 -6.26 5.86 26.00
CA ARG A 605 -6.99 7.10 26.12
C ARG A 605 -7.90 7.07 27.33
N ALA A 606 -7.90 8.15 28.09
CA ALA A 606 -8.88 8.43 29.15
C ALA A 606 -9.62 9.71 28.80
N GLU A 607 -10.91 9.75 29.05
CA GLU A 607 -11.78 10.87 28.71
C GLU A 607 -12.81 11.11 29.81
N TYR A 608 -12.93 12.34 30.23
CA TYR A 608 -13.98 12.85 31.10
C TYR A 608 -14.90 13.77 30.29
N GLU A 609 -16.19 13.58 30.41
CA GLU A 609 -17.23 14.41 29.78
C GLU A 609 -18.23 14.84 30.86
N GLU A 610 -18.56 16.14 30.88
CA GLU A 610 -19.59 16.67 31.76
C GLU A 610 -20.60 17.46 30.93
N ALA A 611 -21.87 17.07 31.08
CA ALA A 611 -23.01 17.78 30.53
C ALA A 611 -23.76 18.49 31.68
N PHE A 612 -24.02 19.76 31.50
CA PHE A 612 -24.64 20.60 32.49
C PHE A 612 -25.88 21.32 31.93
N GLY A 613 -26.87 21.54 32.76
CA GLY A 613 -28.13 22.14 32.37
C GLY A 613 -28.02 23.60 31.95
N ASN A 614 -28.80 23.94 30.90
CA ASN A 614 -29.02 25.32 30.48
C ASN A 614 -30.25 25.92 31.17
N TRP A 615 -30.38 27.23 31.22
CA TRP A 615 -31.27 28.00 32.10
C TRP A 615 -32.75 27.92 31.70
N GLN A 616 -33.15 27.25 30.64
CA GLN A 616 -34.50 27.36 30.12
C GLN A 616 -35.24 26.04 29.73
N ARG A 617 -34.60 24.85 29.76
CA ARG A 617 -35.20 23.57 29.34
C ARG A 617 -34.63 22.36 30.07
N ASP A 618 -35.39 21.25 30.07
CA ASP A 618 -34.89 19.95 30.55
C ASP A 618 -33.71 19.50 29.69
N ASN A 619 -32.51 19.62 30.27
CA ASN A 619 -31.24 19.28 29.60
C ASN A 619 -30.68 17.99 30.16
N SER A 620 -29.98 17.28 29.32
CA SER A 620 -29.16 16.15 29.73
C SER A 620 -28.10 16.62 30.73
N ARG A 621 -28.05 15.99 31.92
CA ARG A 621 -27.09 16.27 32.99
C ARG A 621 -26.39 15.01 33.41
N TYR A 622 -25.07 14.95 33.24
CA TYR A 622 -24.27 13.79 33.64
C TYR A 622 -22.80 14.13 33.73
N ARG A 623 -22.06 13.28 34.40
CA ARG A 623 -20.61 13.22 34.39
C ARG A 623 -20.22 11.81 33.98
N LYS A 624 -19.40 11.66 32.93
CA LYS A 624 -19.01 10.37 32.36
C LYS A 624 -17.50 10.27 32.31
N LEU A 625 -16.96 9.18 32.84
CA LEU A 625 -15.55 8.84 32.75
C LEU A 625 -15.39 7.54 31.96
N LYS A 626 -14.49 7.51 30.99
CA LYS A 626 -14.15 6.29 30.27
C LYS A 626 -12.66 6.23 29.97
N ALA A 627 -12.15 5.02 29.86
CA ALA A 627 -10.78 4.76 29.43
C ALA A 627 -10.75 3.55 28.51
N PHE A 628 -9.90 3.59 27.49
CA PHE A 628 -9.69 2.46 26.62
C PHE A 628 -8.23 2.24 26.25
N VAL A 629 -7.91 1.01 25.88
CA VAL A 629 -6.67 0.63 25.22
C VAL A 629 -7.01 -0.11 23.93
N ASN A 630 -6.37 0.30 22.86
CA ASN A 630 -6.40 -0.40 21.58
C ASN A 630 -4.98 -0.76 21.17
N ARG A 631 -4.76 -2.02 20.80
CA ARG A 631 -3.46 -2.49 20.32
C ARG A 631 -3.62 -3.43 19.15
N GLN A 632 -2.82 -3.19 18.11
CA GLN A 632 -2.63 -4.11 16.99
C GLN A 632 -1.16 -4.55 16.96
N LYS A 633 -0.89 -5.85 16.93
CA LYS A 633 0.46 -6.40 16.85
C LYS A 633 0.55 -7.46 15.77
N THR A 634 1.44 -7.25 14.83
CA THR A 634 1.85 -8.25 13.86
C THR A 634 2.75 -9.27 14.56
N LEU A 635 2.37 -10.53 14.58
CA LEU A 635 3.16 -11.62 15.13
C LEU A 635 4.17 -12.12 14.11
N ASP A 636 3.73 -12.25 12.88
CA ASP A 636 4.54 -12.57 11.71
C ASP A 636 3.84 -12.09 10.43
N ILE A 637 4.43 -12.42 9.28
CA ILE A 637 3.96 -11.97 7.95
C ILE A 637 2.52 -12.45 7.64
N PHE A 638 2.08 -13.54 8.24
CA PHE A 638 0.77 -14.13 8.01
C PHE A 638 -0.20 -13.97 9.17
N SER A 639 0.26 -13.46 10.32
CA SER A 639 -0.56 -13.43 11.53
C SER A 639 -0.42 -12.13 12.31
N GLU A 640 -1.55 -11.67 12.78
CA GLU A 640 -1.65 -10.51 13.65
C GLU A 640 -2.75 -10.74 14.71
N TYR A 641 -2.64 -10.04 15.82
CA TYR A 641 -3.73 -9.90 16.74
C TYR A 641 -4.04 -8.44 17.02
N GLN A 642 -5.29 -8.18 17.29
CA GLN A 642 -5.78 -6.88 17.73
C GLN A 642 -6.64 -7.09 18.97
N TYR A 643 -6.46 -6.25 19.99
CA TYR A 643 -7.37 -6.21 21.11
C TYR A 643 -7.78 -4.78 21.43
N PHE A 644 -8.97 -4.68 21.93
CA PHE A 644 -9.60 -3.46 22.42
C PHE A 644 -10.20 -3.75 23.80
N PHE A 645 -9.95 -2.90 24.75
CA PHE A 645 -10.60 -2.91 26.04
C PHE A 645 -11.03 -1.50 26.38
N GLU A 646 -12.29 -1.33 26.73
CA GLU A 646 -12.87 -0.06 27.22
C GLU A 646 -13.64 -0.34 28.51
N GLY A 647 -13.48 0.54 29.48
CA GLY A 647 -14.31 0.59 30.68
C GLY A 647 -14.72 2.03 30.96
N GLY A 648 -15.91 2.20 31.52
CA GLY A 648 -16.38 3.52 31.89
C GLY A 648 -17.57 3.49 32.83
N THR A 649 -17.91 4.66 33.31
CA THR A 649 -19.02 4.85 34.28
C THR A 649 -19.57 6.28 34.20
N PHE A 650 -20.85 6.38 34.53
CA PHE A 650 -21.47 7.66 34.86
C PHE A 650 -21.30 7.89 36.36
N LEU A 651 -20.91 9.12 36.77
CA LEU A 651 -20.55 9.47 38.10
C LEU A 651 -21.70 10.25 38.81
N GLY A 652 -22.08 9.79 40.00
CA GLY A 652 -23.12 10.43 40.84
C GLY A 652 -24.51 10.32 40.22
N ASP A 653 -25.43 11.14 40.68
CA ASP A 653 -26.76 11.24 40.09
C ASP A 653 -26.68 11.77 38.68
N ASN A 654 -27.21 11.02 37.73
CA ASN A 654 -27.25 11.42 36.33
C ASN A 654 -28.68 11.43 35.81
N ASN A 655 -28.99 12.44 35.00
CA ASN A 655 -30.21 12.55 34.22
C ASN A 655 -29.81 12.65 32.74
N ALA A 656 -29.03 11.66 32.29
CA ALA A 656 -28.62 11.57 30.90
C ALA A 656 -29.83 11.21 30.05
N HIS A 657 -30.01 11.92 28.95
CA HIS A 657 -30.97 11.51 27.92
C HIS A 657 -30.45 10.31 27.15
N PHE A 658 -31.33 9.48 26.59
CA PHE A 658 -30.95 8.28 25.83
C PHE A 658 -29.88 8.55 24.75
N ALA A 659 -29.91 9.70 24.07
CA ALA A 659 -28.91 10.10 23.09
C ALA A 659 -27.49 10.30 23.68
N ASP A 660 -27.34 10.38 25.01
CA ASP A 660 -26.06 10.58 25.70
C ASP A 660 -25.59 9.34 26.46
N TYR A 661 -26.36 8.26 26.46
CA TYR A 661 -25.95 6.98 26.99
C TYR A 661 -24.63 6.53 26.36
N ASN A 662 -23.94 5.62 26.98
CA ASN A 662 -22.89 4.92 26.27
C ASN A 662 -23.51 3.86 25.37
N HIS A 663 -23.33 4.02 24.09
CA HIS A 663 -23.78 3.10 23.06
C HIS A 663 -22.60 2.29 22.53
N PHE A 664 -22.87 1.09 22.07
CA PHE A 664 -21.85 0.17 21.56
C PHE A 664 -22.05 -0.06 20.06
N ASN A 665 -20.95 -0.32 19.37
CA ASN A 665 -21.03 -0.70 17.97
C ASN A 665 -21.62 -2.12 17.89
N ALA A 666 -22.91 -2.20 17.65
CA ALA A 666 -23.68 -3.44 17.58
C ALA A 666 -24.64 -3.41 16.41
N SER A 667 -24.91 -4.56 15.81
CA SER A 667 -25.83 -4.70 14.70
C SER A 667 -26.34 -6.13 14.59
N ASP A 668 -27.62 -6.34 14.77
CA ASP A 668 -28.30 -7.62 14.50
C ASP A 668 -28.72 -7.77 13.03
N SER A 669 -28.27 -6.89 12.16
CA SER A 669 -28.55 -6.97 10.73
C SER A 669 -27.71 -8.05 10.05
N TYR A 670 -28.27 -8.67 8.98
CA TYR A 670 -27.51 -9.59 8.12
C TYR A 670 -26.31 -8.92 7.46
N VAL A 671 -26.40 -7.61 7.26
CA VAL A 671 -25.36 -6.77 6.64
C VAL A 671 -24.91 -5.71 7.62
N SER A 672 -23.60 -5.64 7.87
CA SER A 672 -22.97 -4.64 8.73
C SER A 672 -22.00 -3.80 7.93
N ALA A 673 -21.94 -2.50 8.19
CA ALA A 673 -20.88 -1.64 7.67
C ALA A 673 -19.75 -1.57 8.71
N GLY A 674 -18.57 -1.97 8.33
CA GLY A 674 -17.38 -1.95 9.20
C GLY A 674 -16.73 -3.31 9.40
N SER A 675 -15.72 -3.34 10.27
CA SER A 675 -14.99 -4.56 10.58
C SER A 675 -15.77 -5.45 11.54
N PRO A 676 -15.78 -6.79 11.35
CA PRO A 676 -16.31 -7.72 12.33
C PRO A 676 -15.68 -7.62 13.72
N PHE A 677 -14.45 -7.14 13.81
CA PHE A 677 -13.79 -6.88 15.10
C PHE A 677 -14.43 -5.73 15.86
N ALA A 678 -14.78 -4.65 15.18
CA ALA A 678 -15.27 -3.44 15.81
C ALA A 678 -16.70 -3.57 16.31
N SER A 679 -17.55 -4.39 15.66
CA SER A 679 -18.99 -4.49 15.92
C SER A 679 -19.37 -5.81 16.59
N TYR A 680 -20.32 -5.76 17.55
CA TYR A 680 -21.07 -6.94 17.98
C TYR A 680 -22.06 -7.31 16.87
N MET A 681 -21.93 -8.55 16.38
CA MET A 681 -22.62 -8.99 15.17
C MET A 681 -23.98 -9.62 15.43
N LEU A 682 -24.28 -9.95 16.69
CA LEU A 682 -25.50 -10.63 17.10
C LEU A 682 -26.30 -9.85 18.15
N LEU A 683 -25.83 -8.67 18.54
CA LEU A 683 -26.47 -7.82 19.54
C LEU A 683 -27.28 -6.70 18.83
N ASP A 684 -28.49 -6.45 19.28
CA ASP A 684 -29.29 -5.31 18.83
C ASP A 684 -28.59 -3.98 19.13
N SER A 685 -28.69 -3.01 18.22
CA SER A 685 -27.92 -1.77 18.25
C SER A 685 -28.02 -0.97 19.55
N TYR A 686 -29.11 -1.11 20.30
CA TYR A 686 -29.36 -0.34 21.52
C TYR A 686 -29.53 -1.19 22.77
N ALA A 687 -29.56 -2.51 22.66
CA ALA A 687 -29.83 -3.41 23.79
C ALA A 687 -28.87 -3.23 24.97
N ALA A 688 -27.61 -2.93 24.70
CA ALA A 688 -26.60 -2.72 25.73
C ALA A 688 -26.40 -1.26 26.14
N SER A 689 -27.15 -0.32 25.57
CA SER A 689 -26.99 1.11 25.88
C SER A 689 -27.18 1.37 27.35
N THR A 690 -26.23 2.10 27.98
CA THR A 690 -26.24 2.31 29.44
C THR A 690 -25.88 3.74 29.83
N ASN A 691 -26.50 4.21 30.89
CA ASN A 691 -26.14 5.42 31.62
C ASN A 691 -25.54 5.09 33.01
N ASP A 692 -24.98 3.90 33.17
CA ASP A 692 -24.36 3.40 34.37
C ASP A 692 -22.90 3.03 34.07
N PHE A 693 -22.42 1.87 34.41
CA PHE A 693 -21.06 1.43 34.10
C PHE A 693 -21.04 0.32 33.05
N TRP A 694 -19.85 0.11 32.39
CA TRP A 694 -19.66 -0.89 31.37
C TRP A 694 -18.22 -1.36 31.28
N PHE A 695 -18.07 -2.57 30.72
CA PHE A 695 -16.80 -3.13 30.28
C PHE A 695 -16.97 -3.76 28.91
N ASP A 696 -16.15 -3.35 27.93
CA ASP A 696 -16.13 -3.85 26.55
C ASP A 696 -14.75 -4.40 26.24
N PHE A 697 -14.67 -5.70 26.00
CA PHE A 697 -13.43 -6.38 25.62
C PHE A 697 -13.60 -7.09 24.28
N LYS A 698 -12.66 -6.86 23.39
CA LYS A 698 -12.61 -7.49 22.06
C LYS A 698 -11.21 -7.95 21.76
N ILE A 699 -11.05 -9.16 21.25
CA ILE A 699 -9.81 -9.68 20.70
C ILE A 699 -10.07 -10.34 19.36
N ASN A 700 -9.18 -10.10 18.44
CA ASN A 700 -9.20 -10.67 17.11
C ASN A 700 -7.83 -11.26 16.80
N TYR A 701 -7.79 -12.49 16.31
CA TYR A 701 -6.60 -13.12 15.75
C TYR A 701 -6.82 -13.38 14.28
N THR A 702 -6.07 -12.72 13.43
CA THR A 702 -6.09 -12.89 11.98
C THR A 702 -4.89 -13.70 11.54
N ASN A 703 -5.13 -14.70 10.70
CA ASN A 703 -4.06 -15.52 10.12
C ASN A 703 -4.42 -15.88 8.67
N LYS A 704 -3.42 -15.91 7.82
CA LYS A 704 -3.61 -16.24 6.40
C LYS A 704 -3.92 -17.73 6.19
N TYR A 705 -3.50 -18.61 7.11
CA TYR A 705 -3.63 -20.08 7.03
C TYR A 705 -4.21 -20.68 8.30
N LEU A 706 -5.40 -20.28 8.71
CA LEU A 706 -6.00 -20.71 9.98
C LEU A 706 -6.69 -22.07 9.87
N LEU A 707 -7.75 -22.16 9.07
CA LEU A 707 -8.58 -23.35 8.89
C LEU A 707 -8.79 -23.67 7.39
N ILE A 708 -9.59 -22.89 6.69
CA ILE A 708 -9.99 -23.16 5.29
C ILE A 708 -8.79 -23.10 4.35
N LYS A 709 -7.90 -22.16 4.53
CA LYS A 709 -6.69 -22.04 3.70
C LYS A 709 -5.62 -23.11 3.94
N ARG A 710 -5.79 -23.97 4.93
CA ARG A 710 -4.96 -25.19 5.04
C ARG A 710 -5.32 -26.21 3.96
N ILE A 711 -6.53 -26.16 3.42
CA ILE A 711 -6.97 -27.00 2.30
C ILE A 711 -6.32 -26.47 1.02
N PRO A 712 -5.57 -27.27 0.25
CA PRO A 712 -4.77 -26.82 -0.90
C PRO A 712 -5.55 -26.02 -1.93
N PHE A 713 -6.81 -26.39 -2.20
CA PHE A 713 -7.68 -25.68 -3.15
C PHE A 713 -7.90 -24.20 -2.77
N PHE A 714 -8.07 -23.90 -1.46
CA PHE A 714 -8.35 -22.56 -0.99
C PHE A 714 -7.10 -21.68 -0.81
N GLN A 715 -5.89 -22.26 -0.83
CA GLN A 715 -4.64 -21.51 -0.65
C GLN A 715 -4.45 -20.41 -1.71
N LEU A 716 -4.98 -20.61 -2.91
CA LEU A 716 -4.86 -19.68 -4.04
C LEU A 716 -5.78 -18.45 -3.95
N PHE A 717 -6.79 -18.49 -3.08
CA PHE A 717 -7.74 -17.38 -2.98
C PHE A 717 -7.18 -16.24 -2.11
N PRO A 718 -7.39 -14.97 -2.50
CA PRO A 718 -6.83 -13.81 -1.79
C PRO A 718 -7.68 -13.42 -0.57
N PHE A 719 -7.81 -14.31 0.43
CA PHE A 719 -8.50 -13.99 1.68
C PHE A 719 -7.63 -14.33 2.90
N THR A 720 -7.93 -13.71 4.02
CA THR A 720 -7.42 -14.04 5.35
C THR A 720 -8.56 -14.56 6.22
N GLU A 721 -8.22 -15.21 7.32
CA GLU A 721 -9.17 -15.81 8.25
C GLU A 721 -8.99 -15.19 9.62
N SER A 722 -10.08 -14.91 10.33
CA SER A 722 -10.02 -14.33 11.66
C SER A 722 -10.87 -15.09 12.67
N LEU A 723 -10.36 -15.21 13.88
CA LEU A 723 -11.10 -15.64 15.08
C LEU A 723 -11.41 -14.41 15.92
N HIS A 724 -12.64 -14.31 16.37
CA HIS A 724 -13.13 -13.20 17.18
C HIS A 724 -13.61 -13.72 18.53
N PHE A 725 -13.22 -13.03 19.58
CA PHE A 725 -13.81 -13.13 20.91
C PHE A 725 -14.18 -11.74 21.37
N LYS A 726 -15.41 -11.56 21.85
CA LYS A 726 -15.92 -10.30 22.34
C LYS A 726 -16.74 -10.54 23.60
N SER A 727 -16.61 -9.66 24.58
CA SER A 727 -17.33 -9.70 25.83
C SER A 727 -17.76 -8.29 26.21
N LEU A 728 -19.03 -8.11 26.45
CA LEU A 728 -19.63 -6.86 26.88
C LEU A 728 -20.40 -7.08 28.18
N TYR A 729 -20.15 -6.21 29.14
CA TYR A 729 -20.93 -6.14 30.37
C TYR A 729 -21.56 -4.76 30.51
N THR A 730 -22.87 -4.74 30.74
CA THR A 730 -23.62 -3.56 31.21
C THR A 730 -24.69 -4.04 32.20
N PRO A 731 -25.18 -3.18 33.13
CA PRO A 731 -26.24 -3.56 34.05
C PRO A 731 -27.53 -4.05 33.35
N GLN A 732 -27.80 -3.57 32.12
CA GLN A 732 -29.02 -3.91 31.35
C GLN A 732 -28.99 -5.35 30.82
N ILE A 733 -27.88 -5.74 30.21
CA ILE A 733 -27.76 -7.07 29.55
C ILE A 733 -26.94 -8.08 30.35
N LYS A 734 -26.34 -7.62 31.49
CA LYS A 734 -25.34 -8.40 32.22
C LYS A 734 -24.15 -8.78 31.33
N HIS A 735 -23.91 -10.05 31.09
CA HIS A 735 -22.82 -10.53 30.23
C HIS A 735 -23.37 -10.93 28.86
N HIS A 736 -22.78 -10.36 27.80
CA HIS A 736 -22.94 -10.80 26.42
C HIS A 736 -21.60 -11.17 25.85
N ILE A 737 -21.46 -12.40 25.39
CA ILE A 737 -20.23 -12.93 24.80
C ILE A 737 -20.51 -13.33 23.36
N GLU A 738 -19.67 -12.92 22.43
CA GLU A 738 -19.70 -13.39 21.05
C GLU A 738 -18.38 -14.07 20.68
N LEU A 739 -18.50 -15.28 20.08
CA LEU A 739 -17.43 -15.99 19.40
C LEU A 739 -17.70 -15.95 17.90
N GLY A 740 -16.66 -15.76 17.12
CA GLY A 740 -16.83 -15.68 15.66
C GLY A 740 -15.63 -16.21 14.89
N TYR A 741 -15.93 -16.69 13.70
CA TYR A 741 -14.95 -16.99 12.67
C TYR A 741 -15.35 -16.25 11.40
N SER A 742 -14.40 -15.54 10.78
CA SER A 742 -14.65 -14.83 9.53
C SER A 742 -13.57 -15.09 8.49
N VAL A 743 -14.00 -15.02 7.23
CA VAL A 743 -13.17 -15.02 6.03
C VAL A 743 -13.22 -13.61 5.45
N ASN A 744 -12.05 -12.99 5.32
CA ASN A 744 -11.91 -11.60 4.93
C ASN A 744 -11.36 -11.54 3.49
N PHE A 745 -12.24 -11.29 2.53
CA PHE A 745 -11.88 -11.05 1.13
C PHE A 745 -11.55 -9.57 0.95
N THR A 746 -10.29 -9.25 0.74
CA THR A 746 -9.79 -7.88 0.77
C THR A 746 -10.06 -7.22 2.13
N HIS A 747 -9.59 -6.00 2.36
CA HIS A 747 -9.88 -5.27 3.59
C HIS A 747 -11.33 -4.75 3.68
N HIS A 748 -12.20 -5.11 2.73
CA HIS A 748 -13.50 -4.49 2.53
C HIS A 748 -14.68 -5.41 2.71
N ILE A 749 -14.52 -6.69 2.45
CA ILE A 749 -15.62 -7.67 2.42
C ILE A 749 -15.30 -8.83 3.35
N ASN A 750 -16.19 -9.09 4.30
CA ASN A 750 -16.03 -10.18 5.25
C ASN A 750 -17.31 -11.02 5.33
N PHE A 751 -17.15 -12.33 5.37
CA PHE A 751 -18.20 -13.29 5.68
C PHE A 751 -17.83 -14.02 6.95
N GLY A 752 -18.76 -14.13 7.89
CA GLY A 752 -18.47 -14.80 9.14
C GLY A 752 -19.65 -15.53 9.73
N ILE A 753 -19.35 -16.51 10.55
CA ILE A 753 -20.29 -17.18 11.44
C ILE A 753 -20.00 -16.76 12.87
N PHE A 754 -21.02 -16.34 13.57
CA PHE A 754 -20.91 -15.84 14.94
C PHE A 754 -21.92 -16.56 15.81
N CYS A 755 -21.55 -16.83 17.07
CA CYS A 755 -22.46 -17.32 18.08
C CYS A 755 -22.41 -16.43 19.31
N SER A 756 -23.53 -16.26 19.99
CA SER A 756 -23.64 -15.49 21.23
C SER A 756 -24.12 -16.33 22.40
N VAL A 757 -23.61 -15.95 23.56
CA VAL A 757 -23.96 -16.52 24.86
C VAL A 757 -24.27 -15.40 25.82
N ASN A 758 -25.41 -15.44 26.47
CA ASN A 758 -25.83 -14.48 27.48
C ASN A 758 -25.73 -15.06 28.89
N ASN A 759 -25.41 -14.21 29.86
CA ASN A 759 -25.29 -14.56 31.26
C ASN A 759 -24.41 -15.82 31.54
N LEU A 760 -23.36 -16.01 30.69
CA LEU A 760 -22.35 -17.07 30.79
C LEU A 760 -22.85 -18.51 30.55
N ASN A 761 -24.16 -18.77 30.59
CA ASN A 761 -24.70 -20.13 30.56
C ASN A 761 -25.77 -20.37 29.49
N ASN A 762 -26.35 -19.33 28.92
CA ASN A 762 -27.44 -19.44 27.97
C ASN A 762 -26.98 -19.16 26.55
N PHE A 763 -26.86 -20.22 25.74
CA PHE A 763 -26.72 -20.07 24.30
C PHE A 763 -27.91 -19.31 23.74
N GLU A 764 -27.65 -18.22 23.04
CA GLU A 764 -28.68 -17.35 22.53
C GLU A 764 -28.91 -17.53 21.03
N LYS A 765 -27.86 -17.40 20.25
CA LYS A 765 -27.98 -17.29 18.80
C LYS A 765 -26.71 -17.72 18.07
N ILE A 766 -26.92 -18.29 16.89
CA ILE A 766 -25.87 -18.47 15.88
C ILE A 766 -26.36 -17.91 14.56
N ALA A 767 -25.52 -17.13 13.85
CA ALA A 767 -25.90 -16.60 12.56
C ALA A 767 -24.70 -16.32 11.64
N LEU A 768 -24.98 -16.40 10.34
CA LEU A 768 -24.10 -15.93 9.31
C LEU A 768 -24.24 -14.41 9.18
N ARG A 769 -23.11 -13.72 9.03
CA ARG A 769 -23.06 -12.27 8.85
C ARG A 769 -22.16 -11.89 7.69
N PHE A 770 -22.60 -10.90 6.96
CA PHE A 770 -21.83 -10.23 5.93
C PHE A 770 -21.46 -8.84 6.43
N SER A 771 -20.19 -8.45 6.30
CA SER A 771 -19.78 -7.08 6.58
C SER A 771 -18.94 -6.50 5.45
N TYR A 772 -19.08 -5.18 5.27
CA TYR A 772 -18.30 -4.46 4.28
C TYR A 772 -17.82 -3.12 4.85
N ASN A 773 -16.64 -2.69 4.44
CA ASN A 773 -16.06 -1.41 4.86
C ASN A 773 -16.11 -0.40 3.71
N LEU A 774 -17.16 0.41 3.70
CA LEU A 774 -17.39 1.40 2.64
C LEU A 774 -16.31 2.49 2.61
N GLN A 775 -15.77 2.86 3.77
CA GLN A 775 -14.73 3.91 3.85
C GLN A 775 -13.41 3.43 3.25
N ALA A 776 -13.01 2.20 3.52
CA ALA A 776 -11.85 1.59 2.93
C ALA A 776 -12.03 1.42 1.42
N PHE A 777 -13.20 0.97 0.96
CA PHE A 777 -13.54 0.88 -0.46
C PHE A 777 -13.49 2.25 -1.16
N LYS A 778 -13.90 3.33 -0.48
CA LYS A 778 -13.76 4.71 -1.00
C LYS A 778 -12.30 5.17 -1.11
N ALA A 779 -11.43 4.72 -0.22
CA ALA A 779 -10.02 5.08 -0.21
C ALA A 779 -9.22 4.35 -1.31
N GLU A 780 -9.65 3.13 -1.68
CA GLU A 780 -8.99 2.29 -2.69
C GLU A 780 -9.54 2.44 -4.12
N LEU A 781 -10.72 3.04 -4.28
CA LEU A 781 -11.17 3.42 -5.61
C LEU A 781 -10.12 4.33 -6.22
N PRO A 782 -9.57 3.99 -7.41
CA PRO A 782 -8.62 4.85 -8.08
C PRO A 782 -9.14 6.29 -8.07
N LYS A 783 -8.29 7.23 -7.75
CA LYS A 783 -8.63 8.66 -7.82
C LYS A 783 -8.81 9.00 -9.30
N PHE A 784 -10.03 8.76 -9.81
CA PHE A 784 -10.40 9.07 -11.18
C PHE A 784 -10.46 10.59 -11.42
#